data_d72da4033c9ca36b49594aa57ed694da
#
_entry.id   d72da4033c9ca36b49594aa57ed694da
#
_cell.length_a   1.000
_cell.length_b   1.000
_cell.length_c   1.000
_cell.angle_alpha   90.00
_cell.angle_beta   90.00
_cell.angle_gamma   90.00
#
_symmetry.space_group_name_H-M   'P 1'
#
loop_
_entity.id
_entity.type
_entity.pdbx_description
1 polymer ?
#
loop_
_entity_poly.entity_id
_entity_poly.type
_entity_poly.pdbx_seq_one_letter_code
_entity_poly.pdbx_strand_id
1 'polypeptide(L)'
;MSLIHPALIYAAGLAVIPVILHFLLRAKPRKLPFPALRLILMRRRQNVRRLKLRHVWLMLLRMLVIIGLAIAVARPSLPEASYELSTTEMLTLFGVIAIALGTYFSLMRTWRQKKLSVQTLAYRRTMLRGGLGTAVAALIALAVILPYVNRLRAEISAPAPAVSSDLPVAAVFLFDTSLSMQYTQEGKTRLDLGKSIALGHMDSLPPRSRIAVGESNSTSPILFQADLVSAKSKIQSLAPQPVAQPLNERLRAALALQEQDQGRTLNEQESVAQGDRRDRFIREIYLFTDLGATSWRTSGAQLLKDELERLPWVAVYVIDVGELAPHDVGITGVTLSRQSLSEGSSLSIEAALSAIGVEESEKTVELSMLGRDGKLLPQGKQTVKVGGQQGARVKMHLANLQGPVVHGELRLLASDPLPMNDVRHFTVEIKPPPRILLVSPSDAVGDFLKEALMPEDLVKSGKARFRVDSLRPSKLTGTKFSEYSVVVLNSVPTVSESTWKSLHKFVSNGGGLAVFLGSSDLINEPNGVELVAYISESATSVLPATLDVTLSFSPPQALDPKNLNHPALKKLDEFGGAGELAAVEIRKHWTVLMPLPEGATVLMPYSNPKADPALIERRIGAGRVTMLTTAADLRGWNELPRSWAFLVLAEQLMQYLSGRSEATFNFLAGEDVFVRADSEPPLTKYLLRKPSGQQLQGTVPAGAASFAIRETDQIGHYEVLSADPQSKFASGFSVNASATESDFRRMSEDDLSQMFGEKRFSLARDIATLQRRVTTGRLGEEVYPLILMIVLIVFCGEHFVANWFYSEDAAPAAT
;
A
#
# COMPACT_ATOMS: atom_id res chain seq x y z
N MET A 1 -16.93 -22.75 30.09
CA MET A 1 -18.07 -23.41 29.45
C MET A 1 -19.32 -22.67 29.89
N SER A 2 -19.96 -21.99 28.99
CA SER A 2 -21.21 -21.25 29.26
C SER A 2 -22.40 -22.09 28.74
N LEU A 3 -23.56 -21.88 29.32
CA LEU A 3 -24.80 -22.53 28.92
C LEU A 3 -25.73 -21.48 28.32
N ILE A 4 -26.18 -21.67 27.10
CA ILE A 4 -27.09 -20.71 26.45
C ILE A 4 -28.46 -20.72 27.17
N HIS A 5 -28.90 -21.90 27.59
CA HIS A 5 -30.16 -22.06 28.33
C HIS A 5 -29.95 -22.78 29.66
N PRO A 6 -29.38 -22.10 30.70
CA PRO A 6 -29.01 -22.74 31.95
C PRO A 6 -30.19 -23.37 32.70
N ALA A 7 -31.38 -22.82 32.55
CA ALA A 7 -32.59 -23.34 33.17
C ALA A 7 -32.94 -24.76 32.69
N LEU A 8 -32.57 -25.13 31.46
CA LEU A 8 -32.91 -26.44 30.89
C LEU A 8 -32.08 -27.60 31.46
N ILE A 9 -30.98 -27.29 32.17
CA ILE A 9 -30.17 -28.32 32.82
C ILE A 9 -30.95 -29.04 33.93
N TYR A 10 -31.94 -28.37 34.53
CA TYR A 10 -32.82 -28.99 35.53
C TYR A 10 -33.65 -30.13 34.97
N ALA A 11 -33.84 -30.19 33.63
CA ALA A 11 -34.47 -31.36 32.97
C ALA A 11 -33.64 -32.64 33.15
N ALA A 12 -32.36 -32.57 33.51
CA ALA A 12 -31.58 -33.75 33.89
C ALA A 12 -32.18 -34.49 35.09
N GLY A 13 -32.99 -33.83 35.94
CA GLY A 13 -33.75 -34.48 37.03
C GLY A 13 -34.72 -35.55 36.52
N LEU A 14 -35.18 -35.49 35.27
CA LEU A 14 -36.01 -36.53 34.65
C LEU A 14 -35.29 -37.89 34.56
N ALA A 15 -33.97 -37.94 34.67
CA ALA A 15 -33.17 -39.15 34.72
C ALA A 15 -33.51 -40.04 35.94
N VAL A 16 -34.23 -39.53 36.93
CA VAL A 16 -34.72 -40.28 38.06
C VAL A 16 -35.90 -41.16 37.65
N ILE A 17 -36.64 -40.86 36.55
CA ILE A 17 -37.80 -41.61 36.10
C ILE A 17 -37.49 -43.11 35.85
N PRO A 18 -36.43 -43.51 35.10
CA PRO A 18 -36.04 -44.89 34.93
C PRO A 18 -35.83 -45.65 36.25
N VAL A 19 -35.32 -44.96 37.31
CA VAL A 19 -35.10 -45.52 38.62
C VAL A 19 -36.43 -45.76 39.30
N ILE A 20 -37.31 -44.75 39.31
CA ILE A 20 -38.68 -44.90 39.89
C ILE A 20 -39.46 -46.05 39.21
N LEU A 21 -39.45 -46.08 37.90
CA LEU A 21 -40.10 -47.13 37.10
C LEU A 21 -39.54 -48.53 37.43
N HIS A 22 -38.16 -48.59 37.58
CA HIS A 22 -37.52 -49.86 37.95
C HIS A 22 -38.01 -50.41 39.32
N PHE A 23 -38.23 -49.56 40.28
CA PHE A 23 -38.71 -49.93 41.61
C PHE A 23 -40.23 -50.20 41.62
N LEU A 24 -41.05 -49.44 40.90
CA LEU A 24 -42.49 -49.55 40.81
C LEU A 24 -42.93 -50.81 40.06
N LEU A 25 -42.22 -51.10 38.93
CA LEU A 25 -42.55 -52.25 38.07
C LEU A 25 -41.89 -53.55 38.54
N ARG A 26 -41.30 -53.59 39.74
CA ARG A 26 -40.68 -54.81 40.30
C ARG A 26 -41.73 -55.80 40.66
N ALA A 27 -42.02 -56.76 39.75
CA ALA A 27 -42.97 -57.85 39.99
C ALA A 27 -42.52 -58.70 41.18
N LYS A 28 -43.40 -58.83 42.20
CA LYS A 28 -43.16 -59.76 43.29
C LYS A 28 -43.40 -61.20 42.80
N PRO A 29 -42.37 -62.08 42.82
CA PRO A 29 -42.61 -63.44 42.34
C PRO A 29 -43.55 -64.13 43.28
N ARG A 30 -44.67 -64.77 42.74
CA ARG A 30 -45.52 -65.65 43.50
C ARG A 30 -44.72 -66.87 43.94
N LYS A 31 -44.69 -67.15 45.22
CA LYS A 31 -44.05 -68.36 45.78
C LYS A 31 -44.98 -69.53 45.55
N LEU A 32 -44.65 -70.45 44.62
CA LEU A 32 -45.24 -71.70 44.46
C LEU A 32 -44.43 -72.77 45.22
N PRO A 33 -44.94 -73.50 46.18
CA PRO A 33 -44.23 -74.55 46.88
C PRO A 33 -44.06 -75.79 45.99
N PHE A 34 -42.82 -76.08 45.60
CA PHE A 34 -42.52 -77.29 44.80
C PHE A 34 -41.42 -78.09 45.52
N PRO A 35 -41.63 -79.45 45.76
CA PRO A 35 -40.78 -80.25 46.64
C PRO A 35 -39.38 -80.57 46.16
N ALA A 36 -39.04 -80.43 44.86
CA ALA A 36 -37.73 -80.73 44.30
C ALA A 36 -36.70 -79.55 44.23
N LEU A 37 -36.92 -78.60 45.07
CA LEU A 37 -36.23 -77.28 44.97
C LEU A 37 -34.78 -77.27 45.44
N ARG A 38 -34.27 -78.29 46.10
CA ARG A 38 -32.93 -78.24 46.71
C ARG A 38 -31.78 -78.42 45.75
N LEU A 39 -31.93 -79.02 44.61
CA LEU A 39 -30.96 -79.27 43.56
C LEU A 39 -30.80 -78.04 42.57
N ILE A 40 -31.89 -77.25 42.37
CA ILE A 40 -31.96 -76.11 41.47
C ILE A 40 -31.40 -74.88 42.14
N LEU A 41 -31.34 -74.78 43.47
CA LEU A 41 -30.94 -73.58 44.21
C LEU A 41 -29.42 -73.26 44.11
N MET A 42 -28.55 -74.31 43.89
CA MET A 42 -27.11 -74.03 43.71
C MET A 42 -26.77 -73.35 42.36
N ARG A 43 -27.43 -73.72 41.27
CA ARG A 43 -27.20 -73.06 39.96
C ARG A 43 -27.86 -71.68 39.83
N ARG A 44 -28.93 -71.45 40.59
CA ARG A 44 -29.72 -70.20 40.52
C ARG A 44 -28.98 -68.99 41.12
N ARG A 45 -28.06 -69.16 42.09
CA ARG A 45 -27.40 -68.06 42.77
C ARG A 45 -26.43 -67.33 41.86
N GLN A 46 -25.76 -67.94 40.85
CA GLN A 46 -24.85 -67.27 39.94
C GLN A 46 -25.61 -66.51 38.84
N ASN A 47 -26.70 -67.01 38.33
CA ASN A 47 -27.48 -66.33 37.26
C ASN A 47 -28.30 -65.16 37.78
N VAL A 48 -28.79 -65.15 39.02
CA VAL A 48 -29.56 -64.06 39.61
C VAL A 48 -28.68 -62.83 39.81
N ARG A 49 -27.37 -62.98 40.13
CA ARG A 49 -26.44 -61.88 40.24
C ARG A 49 -26.13 -61.24 38.85
N ARG A 50 -25.97 -62.07 37.81
CA ARG A 50 -25.72 -61.56 36.42
C ARG A 50 -26.97 -60.85 35.87
N LEU A 51 -28.18 -61.36 36.10
CA LEU A 51 -29.41 -60.67 35.66
C LEU A 51 -29.66 -59.36 36.39
N LYS A 52 -29.37 -59.27 37.69
CA LYS A 52 -29.48 -57.96 38.43
C LYS A 52 -28.46 -56.92 37.92
N LEU A 53 -27.25 -57.34 37.61
CA LEU A 53 -26.25 -56.44 37.02
C LEU A 53 -26.66 -55.97 35.62
N ARG A 54 -27.19 -56.81 34.78
CA ARG A 54 -27.67 -56.44 33.43
C ARG A 54 -28.81 -55.40 33.50
N HIS A 55 -29.78 -55.52 34.37
CA HIS A 55 -30.84 -54.53 34.54
C HIS A 55 -30.33 -53.18 35.07
N VAL A 56 -29.36 -53.18 35.95
CA VAL A 56 -28.74 -51.97 36.47
C VAL A 56 -27.95 -51.26 35.38
N TRP A 57 -27.20 -52.00 34.55
CA TRP A 57 -26.48 -51.39 33.41
C TRP A 57 -27.41 -50.73 32.40
N LEU A 58 -28.50 -51.36 32.00
CA LEU A 58 -29.51 -50.78 31.08
C LEU A 58 -30.17 -49.56 31.69
N MET A 59 -30.47 -49.58 33.01
CA MET A 59 -31.00 -48.42 33.71
C MET A 59 -30.02 -47.23 33.70
N LEU A 60 -28.71 -47.48 33.95
CA LEU A 60 -27.69 -46.48 33.90
C LEU A 60 -27.52 -45.86 32.51
N LEU A 61 -27.56 -46.70 31.44
CA LEU A 61 -27.52 -46.23 30.06
C LEU A 61 -28.72 -45.30 29.71
N ARG A 62 -29.94 -45.65 30.15
CA ARG A 62 -31.12 -44.80 29.99
C ARG A 62 -31.02 -43.49 30.73
N MET A 63 -30.50 -43.50 31.95
CA MET A 63 -30.23 -42.27 32.72
C MET A 63 -29.22 -41.38 31.98
N LEU A 64 -28.16 -42.00 31.44
CA LEU A 64 -27.11 -41.28 30.72
C LEU A 64 -27.64 -40.61 29.42
N VAL A 65 -28.55 -41.29 28.72
CA VAL A 65 -29.23 -40.71 27.54
C VAL A 65 -30.07 -39.49 27.94
N ILE A 66 -30.85 -39.58 29.01
CA ILE A 66 -31.67 -38.44 29.47
C ILE A 66 -30.83 -37.28 29.94
N ILE A 67 -29.77 -37.53 30.70
CA ILE A 67 -28.83 -36.50 31.16
C ILE A 67 -28.12 -35.85 29.95
N GLY A 68 -27.62 -36.67 29.00
CA GLY A 68 -26.98 -36.20 27.83
C GLY A 68 -27.89 -35.33 26.93
N LEU A 69 -29.17 -35.75 26.82
CA LEU A 69 -30.16 -34.96 26.10
C LEU A 69 -30.47 -33.62 26.79
N ALA A 70 -30.60 -33.61 28.12
CA ALA A 70 -30.78 -32.37 28.90
C ALA A 70 -29.57 -31.40 28.73
N ILE A 71 -28.36 -31.95 28.76
CA ILE A 71 -27.15 -31.17 28.49
C ILE A 71 -27.13 -30.63 27.08
N ALA A 72 -27.48 -31.46 26.06
CA ALA A 72 -27.54 -31.03 24.68
C ALA A 72 -28.56 -29.91 24.46
N VAL A 73 -29.72 -29.97 25.07
CA VAL A 73 -30.78 -28.95 24.96
C VAL A 73 -30.40 -27.68 25.71
N ALA A 74 -29.61 -27.78 26.80
CA ALA A 74 -29.04 -26.63 27.48
C ALA A 74 -28.01 -25.87 26.64
N ARG A 75 -27.61 -26.41 25.46
CA ARG A 75 -26.70 -25.85 24.47
C ARG A 75 -25.42 -25.32 25.11
N PRO A 76 -24.54 -26.19 25.63
CA PRO A 76 -23.25 -25.75 26.13
C PRO A 76 -22.40 -25.16 24.98
N SER A 77 -21.81 -24.00 25.24
CA SER A 77 -20.83 -23.37 24.36
C SER A 77 -19.44 -23.39 24.99
N LEU A 78 -18.45 -23.56 24.15
CA LEU A 78 -17.04 -23.47 24.50
C LEU A 78 -16.48 -22.18 23.92
N PRO A 79 -15.58 -21.45 24.61
CA PRO A 79 -14.86 -20.32 24.03
C PRO A 79 -14.13 -20.77 22.77
N GLU A 80 -13.91 -19.84 21.84
CA GLU A 80 -13.14 -20.12 20.62
C GLU A 80 -11.71 -20.55 21.04
N ALA A 81 -11.39 -21.81 20.76
CA ALA A 81 -10.10 -22.42 21.06
C ALA A 81 -9.77 -23.45 19.97
N SER A 82 -8.49 -23.68 19.70
CA SER A 82 -8.12 -24.71 18.74
C SER A 82 -8.23 -26.10 19.38
N TYR A 83 -9.38 -26.74 19.17
CA TYR A 83 -9.65 -28.09 19.67
C TYR A 83 -8.94 -29.18 18.87
N GLU A 84 -8.31 -28.83 17.74
CA GLU A 84 -7.50 -29.76 16.96
C GLU A 84 -6.19 -30.09 17.65
N LEU A 85 -5.71 -31.33 17.44
CA LEU A 85 -4.39 -31.72 17.92
C LEU A 85 -3.33 -30.94 17.13
N SER A 86 -2.36 -30.32 17.84
CA SER A 86 -1.23 -29.69 17.19
C SER A 86 -0.40 -30.71 16.40
N THR A 87 0.36 -30.28 15.42
CA THR A 87 1.24 -31.14 14.62
C THR A 87 2.21 -31.93 15.51
N THR A 88 2.70 -31.32 16.58
CA THR A 88 3.57 -31.97 17.57
C THR A 88 2.84 -33.02 18.38
N GLU A 89 1.61 -32.78 18.81
CA GLU A 89 0.76 -33.74 19.53
C GLU A 89 0.38 -34.91 18.62
N MET A 90 0.10 -34.65 17.36
CA MET A 90 -0.20 -35.69 16.37
C MET A 90 1.01 -36.56 16.07
N LEU A 91 2.19 -35.97 15.88
CA LEU A 91 3.43 -36.70 15.66
C LEU A 91 3.82 -37.55 16.88
N THR A 92 3.63 -37.03 18.09
CA THR A 92 3.89 -37.80 19.34
C THR A 92 2.93 -38.96 19.48
N LEU A 93 1.66 -38.77 19.16
CA LEU A 93 0.63 -39.83 19.17
C LEU A 93 1.00 -40.97 18.20
N PHE A 94 1.32 -40.61 16.95
CA PHE A 94 1.72 -41.61 15.94
C PHE A 94 3.04 -42.30 16.33
N GLY A 95 4.02 -41.58 16.90
CA GLY A 95 5.25 -42.11 17.37
C GLY A 95 5.09 -43.14 18.49
N VAL A 96 4.26 -42.85 19.49
CA VAL A 96 3.93 -43.78 20.58
C VAL A 96 3.25 -45.05 20.05
N ILE A 97 2.29 -44.91 19.13
CA ILE A 97 1.61 -46.06 18.52
C ILE A 97 2.58 -46.90 17.69
N ALA A 98 3.42 -46.28 16.89
CA ALA A 98 4.41 -46.97 16.05
C ALA A 98 5.43 -47.75 16.86
N ILE A 99 5.97 -47.15 17.93
CA ILE A 99 6.88 -47.79 18.86
C ILE A 99 6.21 -48.99 19.57
N ALA A 100 4.97 -48.82 20.01
CA ALA A 100 4.20 -49.90 20.66
C ALA A 100 3.94 -51.08 19.73
N LEU A 101 3.56 -50.81 18.48
CA LEU A 101 3.40 -51.87 17.48
C LEU A 101 4.73 -52.55 17.15
N GLY A 102 5.81 -51.79 16.98
CA GLY A 102 7.15 -52.31 16.73
C GLY A 102 7.64 -53.22 17.85
N THR A 103 7.46 -52.83 19.11
CA THR A 103 7.82 -53.63 20.28
C THR A 103 6.97 -54.90 20.38
N TYR A 104 5.65 -54.76 20.12
CA TYR A 104 4.74 -55.94 20.11
C TYR A 104 5.18 -56.98 19.06
N PHE A 105 5.37 -56.52 17.80
CA PHE A 105 5.77 -57.42 16.71
C PHE A 105 7.17 -58.03 16.92
N SER A 106 8.13 -57.25 17.43
CA SER A 106 9.46 -57.71 17.74
C SER A 106 9.48 -58.80 18.82
N LEU A 107 8.77 -58.58 19.94
CA LEU A 107 8.65 -59.58 20.99
C LEU A 107 7.90 -60.81 20.54
N MET A 108 6.88 -60.66 19.76
CA MET A 108 6.13 -61.79 19.17
C MET A 108 7.01 -62.61 18.22
N ARG A 109 7.84 -61.99 17.41
CA ARG A 109 8.81 -62.63 16.50
C ARG A 109 9.84 -63.45 17.30
N THR A 110 10.43 -62.85 18.32
CA THR A 110 11.43 -63.56 19.18
C THR A 110 10.82 -64.71 19.97
N TRP A 111 9.58 -64.63 20.45
CA TRP A 111 8.92 -65.71 21.17
C TRP A 111 8.50 -66.88 20.23
N ARG A 112 8.11 -66.58 18.98
CA ARG A 112 7.90 -67.60 17.96
C ARG A 112 9.19 -68.38 17.62
N GLN A 113 10.33 -67.70 17.57
CA GLN A 113 11.60 -68.35 17.29
C GLN A 113 12.05 -69.29 18.45
N LYS A 114 11.69 -69.05 19.69
CA LYS A 114 12.02 -69.83 20.87
C LYS A 114 11.19 -71.11 21.07
N LYS A 115 10.35 -71.54 20.12
CA LYS A 115 9.51 -72.76 20.15
C LYS A 115 8.82 -73.02 21.49
N LEU A 116 8.23 -72.01 22.12
CA LEU A 116 7.48 -72.12 23.40
C LEU A 116 6.21 -72.93 23.24
N SER A 117 5.74 -73.60 24.30
CA SER A 117 4.48 -74.32 24.29
C SER A 117 3.28 -73.38 24.04
N VAL A 118 2.20 -73.90 23.44
CA VAL A 118 1.02 -73.10 23.08
C VAL A 118 0.40 -72.38 24.27
N GLN A 119 0.40 -73.05 25.45
CA GLN A 119 -0.15 -72.45 26.68
C GLN A 119 0.70 -71.33 27.25
N THR A 120 1.99 -71.50 27.24
CA THR A 120 2.93 -70.42 27.71
C THR A 120 2.95 -69.23 26.74
N LEU A 121 2.79 -69.48 25.46
CA LEU A 121 2.71 -68.45 24.44
C LEU A 121 1.43 -67.65 24.60
N ALA A 122 0.27 -68.30 24.85
CA ALA A 122 -1.01 -67.67 25.11
C ALA A 122 -0.98 -66.79 26.38
N TYR A 123 -0.43 -67.32 27.47
CA TYR A 123 -0.27 -66.55 28.71
C TYR A 123 0.63 -65.29 28.53
N ARG A 124 1.81 -65.45 27.94
CA ARG A 124 2.71 -64.30 27.66
C ARG A 124 2.11 -63.28 26.74
N ARG A 125 1.34 -63.71 25.72
CA ARG A 125 0.61 -62.83 24.81
C ARG A 125 -0.46 -61.98 25.52
N THR A 126 -1.17 -62.57 26.45
CA THR A 126 -2.17 -61.85 27.25
C THR A 126 -1.53 -60.86 28.21
N MET A 127 -0.45 -61.29 28.91
CA MET A 127 0.33 -60.40 29.75
C MET A 127 0.98 -59.24 28.97
N LEU A 128 1.53 -59.51 27.77
CA LEU A 128 2.10 -58.48 26.94
C LEU A 128 1.05 -57.49 26.45
N ARG A 129 -0.09 -57.94 26.03
CA ARG A 129 -1.18 -57.07 25.61
C ARG A 129 -1.71 -56.21 26.76
N GLY A 130 -1.83 -56.77 27.97
CA GLY A 130 -2.23 -55.99 29.14
C GLY A 130 -1.15 -54.98 29.53
N GLY A 131 0.10 -55.42 29.72
CA GLY A 131 1.18 -54.54 30.13
C GLY A 131 1.53 -53.47 29.09
N LEU A 132 1.61 -53.84 27.78
CA LEU A 132 1.87 -52.87 26.73
C LEU A 132 0.72 -51.91 26.56
N GLY A 133 -0.53 -52.38 26.64
CA GLY A 133 -1.73 -51.54 26.55
C GLY A 133 -1.80 -50.53 27.69
N THR A 134 -1.52 -50.89 28.90
CA THR A 134 -1.46 -49.97 30.02
C THR A 134 -0.30 -48.98 29.92
N ALA A 135 0.86 -49.41 29.47
CA ALA A 135 2.02 -48.52 29.26
C ALA A 135 1.74 -47.50 28.13
N VAL A 136 1.15 -47.97 27.02
CA VAL A 136 0.74 -47.07 25.89
C VAL A 136 -0.31 -46.07 26.32
N ALA A 137 -1.36 -46.50 27.05
CA ALA A 137 -2.36 -45.63 27.58
C ALA A 137 -1.78 -44.56 28.53
N ALA A 138 -0.84 -44.96 29.40
CA ALA A 138 -0.14 -44.01 30.28
C ALA A 138 0.74 -43.03 29.51
N LEU A 139 1.46 -43.49 28.49
CA LEU A 139 2.28 -42.62 27.64
C LEU A 139 1.42 -41.64 26.82
N ILE A 140 0.32 -42.08 26.24
CA ILE A 140 -0.62 -41.18 25.52
C ILE A 140 -1.22 -40.17 26.50
N ALA A 141 -1.60 -40.59 27.72
CA ALA A 141 -2.13 -39.68 28.73
C ALA A 141 -1.12 -38.60 29.13
N LEU A 142 0.17 -38.97 29.29
CA LEU A 142 1.22 -38.06 29.73
C LEU A 142 1.75 -37.16 28.61
N ALA A 143 1.97 -37.75 27.42
CA ALA A 143 2.66 -37.05 26.32
C ALA A 143 1.72 -36.35 25.32
N VAL A 144 0.43 -36.72 25.30
CA VAL A 144 -0.55 -36.12 24.38
C VAL A 144 -1.70 -35.48 25.14
N ILE A 145 -2.41 -36.23 26.00
CA ILE A 145 -3.62 -35.74 26.66
C ILE A 145 -3.28 -34.62 27.67
N LEU A 146 -2.25 -34.75 28.46
CA LEU A 146 -1.89 -33.75 29.46
C LEU A 146 -1.43 -32.41 28.83
N PRO A 147 -0.52 -32.39 27.83
CA PRO A 147 -0.17 -31.19 27.11
C PRO A 147 -1.38 -30.56 26.40
N TYR A 148 -2.19 -31.35 25.72
CA TYR A 148 -3.42 -30.92 25.09
C TYR A 148 -4.38 -30.24 26.07
N VAL A 149 -4.66 -30.87 27.21
CA VAL A 149 -5.55 -30.31 28.24
C VAL A 149 -4.95 -29.02 28.84
N ASN A 150 -3.62 -28.97 29.04
CA ASN A 150 -3.00 -27.78 29.59
C ASN A 150 -3.02 -26.62 28.58
N ARG A 151 -2.79 -26.88 27.31
CA ARG A 151 -2.93 -25.92 26.21
C ARG A 151 -4.37 -25.42 26.13
N LEU A 152 -5.31 -26.34 26.09
CA LEU A 152 -6.74 -26.01 26.03
C LEU A 152 -7.21 -25.22 27.27
N ARG A 153 -6.69 -25.54 28.46
CA ARG A 153 -6.95 -24.75 29.67
C ARG A 153 -6.38 -23.34 29.56
N ALA A 154 -5.18 -23.19 29.06
CA ALA A 154 -4.57 -21.87 28.86
C ALA A 154 -5.37 -21.02 27.85
N GLU A 155 -5.82 -21.63 26.74
CA GLU A 155 -6.65 -20.96 25.74
C GLU A 155 -8.05 -20.58 26.29
N ILE A 156 -8.67 -21.47 27.07
CA ILE A 156 -10.00 -21.21 27.68
C ILE A 156 -9.93 -20.24 28.86
N SER A 157 -8.78 -20.20 29.56
CA SER A 157 -8.59 -19.28 30.69
C SER A 157 -8.21 -17.87 30.25
N ALA A 158 -7.87 -17.63 28.99
CA ALA A 158 -7.81 -16.29 28.44
C ALA A 158 -9.20 -15.64 28.63
N PRO A 159 -9.29 -14.41 29.13
CA PRO A 159 -10.56 -13.78 29.43
C PRO A 159 -11.35 -13.53 28.15
N ALA A 160 -12.08 -14.55 27.69
CA ALA A 160 -13.15 -14.35 26.75
C ALA A 160 -14.28 -13.65 27.48
N PRO A 161 -14.82 -12.53 26.96
CA PRO A 161 -15.96 -11.91 27.57
C PRO A 161 -17.11 -12.93 27.60
N ALA A 162 -17.55 -13.32 28.81
CA ALA A 162 -18.82 -14.01 28.98
C ALA A 162 -19.92 -12.99 28.66
N VAL A 163 -20.27 -12.86 27.39
CA VAL A 163 -21.20 -11.85 26.92
C VAL A 163 -22.56 -12.51 26.78
N SER A 164 -23.56 -11.97 27.44
CA SER A 164 -24.94 -12.33 27.16
C SER A 164 -25.29 -11.76 25.77
N SER A 165 -25.96 -12.54 24.92
CA SER A 165 -26.42 -12.16 23.58
C SER A 165 -27.27 -10.87 23.54
N ASP A 166 -27.73 -10.39 24.67
CA ASP A 166 -28.67 -9.28 24.80
C ASP A 166 -28.04 -7.92 25.12
N LEU A 167 -26.70 -7.86 25.30
CA LEU A 167 -26.02 -6.59 25.52
C LEU A 167 -25.97 -5.77 24.22
N PRO A 168 -26.19 -4.44 24.30
CA PRO A 168 -26.04 -3.58 23.15
C PRO A 168 -24.57 -3.52 22.70
N VAL A 169 -24.37 -3.24 21.44
CA VAL A 169 -23.04 -3.19 20.80
C VAL A 169 -22.61 -1.75 20.60
N ALA A 170 -21.36 -1.43 20.92
CA ALA A 170 -20.68 -0.24 20.46
C ALA A 170 -19.79 -0.65 19.26
N ALA A 171 -20.31 -0.44 18.05
CA ALA A 171 -19.69 -0.87 16.80
C ALA A 171 -19.00 0.30 16.11
N VAL A 172 -17.79 0.07 15.60
CA VAL A 172 -17.12 0.98 14.68
C VAL A 172 -17.09 0.33 13.29
N PHE A 173 -17.75 0.92 12.32
CA PHE A 173 -17.73 0.52 10.92
C PHE A 173 -16.69 1.37 10.20
N LEU A 174 -15.57 0.76 9.84
CA LEU A 174 -14.45 1.38 9.15
C LEU A 174 -14.43 0.91 7.70
N PHE A 175 -14.56 1.85 6.77
CA PHE A 175 -14.55 1.55 5.34
C PHE A 175 -13.23 1.97 4.70
N ASP A 176 -12.66 1.06 3.94
CA ASP A 176 -11.70 1.43 2.93
C ASP A 176 -12.45 2.21 1.84
N THR A 177 -11.99 3.42 1.58
CA THR A 177 -12.54 4.31 0.55
C THR A 177 -11.48 4.70 -0.46
N SER A 178 -10.38 3.91 -0.58
CA SER A 178 -9.40 4.03 -1.65
C SER A 178 -10.03 3.85 -3.03
N LEU A 179 -9.36 4.29 -4.06
CA LEU A 179 -9.89 4.21 -5.43
C LEU A 179 -10.04 2.77 -5.92
N SER A 180 -9.25 1.83 -5.41
CA SER A 180 -9.39 0.40 -5.72
C SER A 180 -10.77 -0.16 -5.36
N MET A 181 -11.47 0.50 -4.42
CA MET A 181 -12.84 0.16 -4.04
C MET A 181 -13.91 0.53 -5.09
N GLN A 182 -13.51 1.23 -6.17
CA GLN A 182 -14.35 1.46 -7.35
C GLN A 182 -14.46 0.22 -8.27
N TYR A 183 -13.58 -0.77 -8.07
CA TYR A 183 -13.62 -1.98 -8.88
C TYR A 183 -15.02 -2.58 -8.88
N THR A 184 -15.56 -2.80 -10.10
CA THR A 184 -16.94 -3.23 -10.30
C THR A 184 -16.99 -4.73 -10.57
N GLN A 185 -17.82 -5.43 -9.81
CA GLN A 185 -18.10 -6.85 -9.97
C GLN A 185 -19.63 -7.05 -10.00
N GLU A 186 -20.11 -7.77 -11.00
CA GLU A 186 -21.56 -8.05 -11.14
C GLU A 186 -22.45 -6.80 -11.06
N GLY A 187 -21.94 -5.65 -11.55
CA GLY A 187 -22.68 -4.38 -11.57
C GLY A 187 -22.68 -3.61 -10.24
N LYS A 188 -21.92 -4.06 -9.23
CA LYS A 188 -21.71 -3.34 -7.95
C LYS A 188 -20.25 -3.06 -7.73
N THR A 189 -19.96 -1.90 -7.16
CA THR A 189 -18.59 -1.61 -6.72
C THR A 189 -18.26 -2.38 -5.44
N ARG A 190 -16.97 -2.63 -5.17
CA ARG A 190 -16.52 -3.22 -3.90
C ARG A 190 -17.03 -2.41 -2.70
N LEU A 191 -17.02 -1.07 -2.80
CA LEU A 191 -17.56 -0.21 -1.76
C LEU A 191 -19.08 -0.41 -1.57
N ASP A 192 -19.86 -0.56 -2.65
CA ASP A 192 -21.30 -0.79 -2.55
C ASP A 192 -21.60 -2.17 -1.96
N LEU A 193 -20.78 -3.18 -2.26
CA LEU A 193 -20.85 -4.47 -1.61
C LEU A 193 -20.61 -4.35 -0.10
N GLY A 194 -19.53 -3.66 0.29
CA GLY A 194 -19.23 -3.39 1.71
C GLY A 194 -20.37 -2.64 2.41
N LYS A 195 -20.93 -1.60 1.79
CA LYS A 195 -22.10 -0.88 2.31
C LYS A 195 -23.31 -1.80 2.50
N SER A 196 -23.59 -2.67 1.52
CA SER A 196 -24.74 -3.58 1.59
C SER A 196 -24.60 -4.59 2.73
N ILE A 197 -23.40 -5.13 2.95
CA ILE A 197 -23.10 -6.04 4.07
C ILE A 197 -23.24 -5.29 5.40
N ALA A 198 -22.69 -4.08 5.49
CA ALA A 198 -22.77 -3.25 6.69
C ALA A 198 -24.21 -2.91 7.08
N LEU A 199 -25.01 -2.43 6.12
CA LEU A 199 -26.42 -2.10 6.35
C LEU A 199 -27.24 -3.32 6.77
N GLY A 200 -27.03 -4.47 6.11
CA GLY A 200 -27.69 -5.72 6.48
C GLY A 200 -27.28 -6.22 7.88
N HIS A 201 -26.02 -6.04 8.26
CA HIS A 201 -25.56 -6.40 9.60
C HIS A 201 -26.13 -5.46 10.68
N MET A 202 -26.26 -4.16 10.38
CA MET A 202 -26.87 -3.19 11.31
C MET A 202 -28.28 -3.58 11.74
N ASP A 203 -29.04 -4.17 10.82
CA ASP A 203 -30.43 -4.60 11.11
C ASP A 203 -30.49 -5.77 12.11
N SER A 204 -29.38 -6.49 12.31
CA SER A 204 -29.25 -7.61 13.26
C SER A 204 -28.66 -7.19 14.62
N LEU A 205 -28.28 -5.94 14.81
CA LEU A 205 -27.70 -5.47 16.05
C LEU A 205 -28.77 -5.34 17.15
N PRO A 206 -28.42 -5.67 18.42
CA PRO A 206 -29.34 -5.53 19.56
C PRO A 206 -29.85 -4.09 19.72
N PRO A 207 -31.03 -3.89 20.31
CA PRO A 207 -31.55 -2.55 20.60
C PRO A 207 -30.57 -1.75 21.49
N ARG A 208 -30.54 -0.43 21.31
CA ARG A 208 -29.64 0.53 21.99
C ARG A 208 -28.15 0.39 21.61
N SER A 209 -27.82 -0.35 20.56
CA SER A 209 -26.48 -0.37 20.01
C SER A 209 -26.11 1.01 19.44
N ARG A 210 -24.84 1.37 19.50
CA ARG A 210 -24.27 2.62 18.99
C ARG A 210 -23.31 2.33 17.85
N ILE A 211 -23.32 3.15 16.84
CA ILE A 211 -22.48 2.95 15.65
C ILE A 211 -21.66 4.20 15.38
N ALA A 212 -20.35 4.02 15.23
CA ALA A 212 -19.44 4.99 14.65
C ALA A 212 -19.11 4.56 13.22
N VAL A 213 -19.02 5.53 12.30
CA VAL A 213 -18.64 5.29 10.91
C VAL A 213 -17.38 6.06 10.60
N GLY A 214 -16.33 5.31 10.19
CA GLY A 214 -15.05 5.85 9.75
C GLY A 214 -14.75 5.49 8.31
N GLU A 215 -13.90 6.28 7.67
CA GLU A 215 -13.43 6.10 6.30
C GLU A 215 -11.92 6.27 6.22
N SER A 216 -11.25 5.61 5.27
CA SER A 216 -9.78 5.61 5.16
C SER A 216 -9.22 6.94 4.68
N ASN A 217 -9.98 7.74 3.97
CA ASN A 217 -9.51 8.99 3.37
C ASN A 217 -9.73 10.24 4.25
N SER A 218 -10.37 10.12 5.38
CA SER A 218 -10.66 11.25 6.26
C SER A 218 -9.67 11.34 7.41
N THR A 219 -9.15 12.54 7.65
CA THR A 219 -8.39 12.87 8.87
C THR A 219 -9.31 13.20 10.04
N SER A 220 -10.62 13.34 9.79
CA SER A 220 -11.61 13.65 10.83
C SER A 220 -11.68 12.57 11.89
N PRO A 221 -11.94 12.92 13.16
CA PRO A 221 -12.12 11.94 14.21
C PRO A 221 -13.31 11.04 13.93
N ILE A 222 -13.17 9.75 14.24
CA ILE A 222 -14.25 8.79 14.18
C ILE A 222 -15.12 9.03 15.42
N LEU A 223 -16.43 9.22 15.24
CA LEU A 223 -17.37 9.53 16.32
C LEU A 223 -18.61 8.65 16.20
N PHE A 224 -19.17 8.27 17.36
CA PHE A 224 -20.47 7.62 17.40
C PHE A 224 -21.57 8.55 16.88
N GLN A 225 -22.41 8.02 16.00
CA GLN A 225 -23.54 8.75 15.41
C GLN A 225 -24.65 8.91 16.46
N ALA A 226 -25.48 9.94 16.28
CA ALA A 226 -26.56 10.22 17.21
C ALA A 226 -27.57 9.05 17.28
N ASP A 227 -27.84 8.41 16.16
CA ASP A 227 -28.76 7.30 16.02
C ASP A 227 -28.38 6.38 14.84
N LEU A 228 -29.10 5.27 14.70
CA LEU A 228 -28.89 4.30 13.62
C LEU A 228 -29.25 4.87 12.23
N VAL A 229 -30.17 5.81 12.15
CA VAL A 229 -30.58 6.42 10.87
C VAL A 229 -29.44 7.29 10.35
N SER A 230 -28.85 8.11 11.22
CA SER A 230 -27.68 8.93 10.89
C SER A 230 -26.49 8.08 10.47
N ALA A 231 -26.26 6.93 11.14
CA ALA A 231 -25.20 6.00 10.76
C ALA A 231 -25.47 5.38 9.37
N LYS A 232 -26.71 4.96 9.08
CA LYS A 232 -27.08 4.45 7.75
C LYS A 232 -26.90 5.50 6.66
N SER A 233 -27.35 6.73 6.90
CA SER A 233 -27.17 7.84 5.96
C SER A 233 -25.69 8.11 5.69
N LYS A 234 -24.85 8.10 6.73
CA LYS A 234 -23.40 8.30 6.58
C LYS A 234 -22.76 7.16 5.76
N ILE A 235 -23.12 5.89 6.00
CA ILE A 235 -22.62 4.76 5.20
C ILE A 235 -23.03 4.91 3.73
N GLN A 236 -24.30 5.29 3.46
CA GLN A 236 -24.79 5.48 2.10
C GLN A 236 -24.05 6.60 1.36
N SER A 237 -23.66 7.66 2.06
CA SER A 237 -22.97 8.82 1.47
C SER A 237 -21.48 8.60 1.21
N LEU A 238 -20.88 7.50 1.69
CA LEU A 238 -19.48 7.21 1.43
C LEU A 238 -19.20 7.09 -0.06
N ALA A 239 -18.08 7.65 -0.49
CA ALA A 239 -17.62 7.58 -1.87
C ALA A 239 -16.11 7.32 -1.91
N PRO A 240 -15.59 6.62 -2.93
CA PRO A 240 -14.15 6.46 -3.11
C PRO A 240 -13.50 7.81 -3.34
N GLN A 241 -12.31 7.99 -2.77
CA GLN A 241 -11.54 9.23 -2.88
C GLN A 241 -10.08 8.93 -3.21
N PRO A 242 -9.41 9.84 -3.94
CA PRO A 242 -8.04 9.60 -4.43
C PRO A 242 -6.95 9.73 -3.35
N VAL A 243 -7.29 10.28 -2.18
CA VAL A 243 -6.35 10.42 -1.05
C VAL A 243 -6.82 9.50 0.06
N ALA A 244 -6.09 8.42 0.31
CA ALA A 244 -6.39 7.48 1.37
C ALA A 244 -5.27 7.46 2.42
N GLN A 245 -5.65 7.33 3.69
CA GLN A 245 -4.70 7.03 4.78
C GLN A 245 -4.55 5.52 4.91
N PRO A 246 -3.40 5.03 5.38
CA PRO A 246 -3.22 3.61 5.65
C PRO A 246 -4.27 3.08 6.63
N LEU A 247 -4.86 1.94 6.31
CA LEU A 247 -5.94 1.34 7.11
C LEU A 247 -5.54 1.03 8.54
N ASN A 248 -4.28 0.65 8.76
CA ASN A 248 -3.77 0.42 10.13
C ASN A 248 -3.79 1.70 11.00
N GLU A 249 -3.54 2.87 10.44
CA GLU A 249 -3.66 4.14 11.18
C GLU A 249 -5.11 4.46 11.53
N ARG A 250 -6.02 4.23 10.61
CA ARG A 250 -7.47 4.42 10.84
C ARG A 250 -8.05 3.39 11.82
N LEU A 251 -7.57 2.15 11.74
CA LEU A 251 -7.95 1.10 12.69
C LEU A 251 -7.49 1.45 14.12
N ARG A 252 -6.29 2.00 14.27
CA ARG A 252 -5.79 2.50 15.56
C ARG A 252 -6.67 3.65 16.10
N ALA A 253 -7.11 4.55 15.23
CA ALA A 253 -8.07 5.59 15.63
C ALA A 253 -9.41 4.99 16.10
N ALA A 254 -9.88 3.91 15.46
CA ALA A 254 -11.08 3.19 15.88
C ALA A 254 -10.89 2.49 17.25
N LEU A 255 -9.72 1.88 17.48
CA LEU A 255 -9.36 1.28 18.77
C LEU A 255 -9.30 2.34 19.87
N ALA A 256 -8.69 3.49 19.61
CA ALA A 256 -8.66 4.60 20.57
C ALA A 256 -10.06 5.12 20.92
N LEU A 257 -10.98 5.20 19.94
CA LEU A 257 -12.37 5.55 20.19
C LEU A 257 -13.05 4.52 21.12
N GLN A 258 -12.82 3.22 20.89
CA GLN A 258 -13.38 2.15 21.71
C GLN A 258 -12.86 2.23 23.15
N GLU A 259 -11.56 2.47 23.32
CA GLU A 259 -10.93 2.63 24.64
C GLU A 259 -11.48 3.86 25.38
N GLN A 260 -11.56 5.00 24.71
CA GLN A 260 -12.10 6.23 25.28
C GLN A 260 -13.57 6.07 25.72
N ASP A 261 -14.39 5.45 24.87
CA ASP A 261 -15.81 5.27 25.14
C ASP A 261 -16.04 4.22 26.25
N GLN A 262 -15.20 3.19 26.34
CA GLN A 262 -15.23 2.24 27.48
C GLN A 262 -14.91 2.95 28.78
N GLY A 263 -13.83 3.73 28.81
CA GLY A 263 -13.47 4.52 29.99
C GLY A 263 -14.62 5.43 30.46
N ARG A 264 -15.29 6.08 29.51
CA ARG A 264 -16.47 6.92 29.79
C ARG A 264 -17.61 6.11 30.39
N THR A 265 -17.97 4.96 29.78
CA THR A 265 -19.09 4.11 30.24
C THR A 265 -18.82 3.49 31.59
N LEU A 266 -17.58 3.17 31.95
CA LEU A 266 -17.19 2.67 33.25
C LEU A 266 -17.21 3.79 34.28
N ASN A 267 -16.82 5.00 33.95
CA ASN A 267 -16.84 6.15 34.86
C ASN A 267 -18.26 6.63 35.16
N GLU A 268 -19.21 6.48 34.23
CA GLU A 268 -20.62 6.78 34.48
C GLU A 268 -21.27 5.87 35.55
N GLN A 269 -20.59 4.81 36.00
CA GLN A 269 -21.03 3.91 37.07
C GLN A 269 -20.43 4.31 38.44
N GLU A 270 -20.44 5.58 38.78
CA GLU A 270 -19.83 6.09 40.01
C GLU A 270 -20.39 5.47 41.30
N SER A 271 -21.65 5.01 41.29
CA SER A 271 -22.31 4.35 42.42
C SER A 271 -21.87 2.90 42.65
N VAL A 272 -21.09 2.30 41.73
CA VAL A 272 -20.62 0.91 41.81
C VAL A 272 -19.15 0.91 42.22
N ALA A 273 -18.75 -0.03 43.09
CA ALA A 273 -17.35 -0.19 43.50
C ALA A 273 -16.46 -0.44 42.25
N GLN A 274 -15.25 0.10 42.23
CA GLN A 274 -14.39 0.12 41.07
C GLN A 274 -14.09 -1.28 40.51
N GLY A 275 -14.04 -2.31 41.34
CA GLY A 275 -13.82 -3.72 40.92
C GLY A 275 -15.06 -4.42 40.37
N ASP A 276 -16.25 -3.86 40.58
CA ASP A 276 -17.53 -4.47 40.17
C ASP A 276 -18.13 -3.77 38.92
N ARG A 277 -17.47 -2.72 38.42
CA ARG A 277 -17.89 -2.00 37.19
C ARG A 277 -17.71 -2.90 35.99
N ARG A 278 -18.76 -3.06 35.20
CA ARG A 278 -18.73 -3.85 33.95
C ARG A 278 -19.11 -3.00 32.76
N ASP A 279 -18.46 -3.26 31.64
CA ASP A 279 -18.86 -2.60 30.38
C ASP A 279 -20.31 -2.99 30.04
N ARG A 280 -21.08 -2.00 29.62
CA ARG A 280 -22.48 -2.17 29.22
C ARG A 280 -22.63 -2.49 27.74
N PHE A 281 -21.54 -2.48 26.99
CA PHE A 281 -21.51 -2.70 25.54
C PHE A 281 -20.54 -3.81 25.17
N ILE A 282 -20.91 -4.58 24.16
CA ILE A 282 -19.97 -5.40 23.41
C ILE A 282 -19.22 -4.46 22.46
N ARG A 283 -17.89 -4.57 22.39
CA ARG A 283 -17.04 -3.69 21.59
C ARG A 283 -16.54 -4.39 20.35
N GLU A 284 -16.94 -3.87 19.19
CA GLU A 284 -16.65 -4.47 17.91
C GLU A 284 -16.18 -3.44 16.89
N ILE A 285 -15.25 -3.83 16.04
CA ILE A 285 -14.79 -3.05 14.89
C ILE A 285 -14.99 -3.91 13.65
N TYR A 286 -15.64 -3.35 12.64
CA TYR A 286 -15.91 -3.97 11.35
C TYR A 286 -15.15 -3.22 10.29
N LEU A 287 -14.14 -3.84 9.69
CA LEU A 287 -13.30 -3.25 8.64
C LEU A 287 -13.70 -3.82 7.28
N PHE A 288 -14.22 -2.97 6.40
CA PHE A 288 -14.60 -3.30 5.03
C PHE A 288 -13.49 -2.90 4.08
N THR A 289 -12.83 -3.85 3.44
CA THR A 289 -11.66 -3.62 2.58
C THR A 289 -11.55 -4.69 1.50
N ASP A 290 -10.89 -4.39 0.39
CA ASP A 290 -10.54 -5.37 -0.63
C ASP A 290 -9.23 -6.12 -0.32
N LEU A 291 -8.64 -5.87 0.84
CA LEU A 291 -7.36 -6.38 1.30
C LEU A 291 -6.19 -6.00 0.38
N GLY A 292 -6.30 -4.92 -0.39
CA GLY A 292 -5.20 -4.41 -1.22
C GLY A 292 -3.95 -4.15 -0.35
N ALA A 293 -2.80 -4.75 -0.72
CA ALA A 293 -1.57 -4.66 0.06
C ALA A 293 -1.08 -3.20 0.21
N THR A 294 -1.40 -2.35 -0.74
CA THR A 294 -1.03 -0.92 -0.76
C THR A 294 -1.84 -0.06 0.22
N SER A 295 -3.02 -0.53 0.65
CA SER A 295 -3.83 0.15 1.67
C SER A 295 -3.24 0.04 3.09
N TRP A 296 -2.19 -0.75 3.28
CA TRP A 296 -1.58 -1.02 4.56
C TRP A 296 -0.14 -0.51 4.63
N ARG A 297 0.26 0.02 5.78
CA ARG A 297 1.65 0.44 6.03
C ARG A 297 2.36 -0.57 6.91
N THR A 298 3.33 -1.28 6.35
CA THR A 298 4.11 -2.32 7.05
C THR A 298 4.87 -1.77 8.27
N SER A 299 5.38 -0.53 8.19
CA SER A 299 6.11 0.11 9.29
C SER A 299 5.28 0.37 10.55
N GLY A 300 3.95 0.30 10.48
CA GLY A 300 3.04 0.47 11.61
C GLY A 300 2.43 -0.83 12.14
N ALA A 301 2.78 -1.98 11.57
CA ALA A 301 2.18 -3.27 11.90
C ALA A 301 2.40 -3.65 13.38
N GLN A 302 3.62 -3.51 13.89
CA GLN A 302 3.93 -3.86 15.28
C GLN A 302 3.13 -3.01 16.29
N LEU A 303 2.99 -1.72 16.03
CA LEU A 303 2.20 -0.83 16.90
C LEU A 303 0.72 -1.24 16.95
N LEU A 304 0.14 -1.61 15.80
CA LEU A 304 -1.23 -2.09 15.73
C LEU A 304 -1.41 -3.40 16.50
N LYS A 305 -0.46 -4.33 16.35
CA LYS A 305 -0.46 -5.60 17.07
C LYS A 305 -0.42 -5.38 18.58
N ASP A 306 0.50 -4.56 19.06
CA ASP A 306 0.65 -4.24 20.50
C ASP A 306 -0.63 -3.60 21.07
N GLU A 307 -1.28 -2.71 20.30
CA GLU A 307 -2.56 -2.11 20.69
C GLU A 307 -3.70 -3.14 20.76
N LEU A 308 -3.79 -4.04 19.79
CA LEU A 308 -4.78 -5.12 19.79
C LEU A 308 -4.55 -6.10 20.93
N GLU A 309 -3.31 -6.43 21.27
CA GLU A 309 -2.98 -7.27 22.43
C GLU A 309 -3.35 -6.59 23.76
N ARG A 310 -3.20 -5.26 23.84
CA ARG A 310 -3.59 -4.45 25.00
C ARG A 310 -5.12 -4.36 25.20
N LEU A 311 -5.87 -4.48 24.10
CA LEU A 311 -7.34 -4.32 24.10
C LEU A 311 -8.04 -5.65 23.73
N PRO A 312 -7.87 -6.74 24.52
CA PRO A 312 -8.41 -8.06 24.21
C PRO A 312 -9.94 -8.12 24.18
N TRP A 313 -10.61 -7.14 24.75
CA TRP A 313 -12.06 -7.01 24.82
C TRP A 313 -12.70 -6.38 23.58
N VAL A 314 -11.89 -5.91 22.61
CA VAL A 314 -12.37 -5.45 21.29
C VAL A 314 -12.27 -6.61 20.31
N ALA A 315 -13.39 -6.98 19.70
CA ALA A 315 -13.40 -7.92 18.58
C ALA A 315 -13.24 -7.17 17.27
N VAL A 316 -12.40 -7.69 16.38
CA VAL A 316 -12.16 -7.12 15.05
C VAL A 316 -12.62 -8.10 13.98
N TYR A 317 -13.54 -7.66 13.13
CA TYR A 317 -14.04 -8.39 11.98
C TYR A 317 -13.55 -7.70 10.71
N VAL A 318 -12.82 -8.43 9.88
CA VAL A 318 -12.35 -7.95 8.56
C VAL A 318 -13.28 -8.50 7.50
N ILE A 319 -13.93 -7.63 6.78
CA ILE A 319 -14.87 -7.97 5.72
C ILE A 319 -14.17 -7.77 4.38
N ASP A 320 -13.80 -8.89 3.77
CA ASP A 320 -13.13 -8.95 2.48
C ASP A 320 -14.15 -8.82 1.35
N VAL A 321 -14.18 -7.66 0.72
CA VAL A 321 -15.01 -7.37 -0.46
C VAL A 321 -14.24 -7.45 -1.77
N GLY A 322 -12.97 -7.90 -1.72
CA GLY A 322 -12.09 -7.98 -2.88
C GLY A 322 -12.35 -9.21 -3.74
N GLU A 323 -12.07 -9.07 -5.03
CA GLU A 323 -12.08 -10.16 -6.01
C GLU A 323 -10.84 -11.04 -5.85
N LEU A 324 -10.99 -12.38 -5.94
CA LEU A 324 -9.89 -13.34 -5.82
C LEU A 324 -9.03 -13.41 -7.08
N ALA A 325 -9.65 -13.27 -8.23
CA ALA A 325 -9.00 -13.29 -9.53
C ALA A 325 -9.38 -12.04 -10.32
N PRO A 326 -8.86 -10.86 -9.93
CA PRO A 326 -9.19 -9.61 -10.60
C PRO A 326 -8.64 -9.61 -12.02
N HIS A 327 -9.36 -8.95 -12.91
CA HIS A 327 -8.92 -8.69 -14.28
C HIS A 327 -9.05 -7.19 -14.57
N ASP A 328 -7.99 -6.60 -15.11
CA ASP A 328 -7.91 -5.17 -15.32
C ASP A 328 -6.85 -4.80 -16.35
N VAL A 329 -7.05 -3.71 -17.08
CA VAL A 329 -6.04 -3.09 -17.94
C VAL A 329 -6.08 -1.59 -17.73
N GLY A 330 -5.04 -1.03 -17.18
CA GLY A 330 -5.01 0.40 -16.85
C GLY A 330 -3.77 1.13 -17.35
N ILE A 331 -3.87 2.45 -17.44
CA ILE A 331 -2.74 3.35 -17.68
C ILE A 331 -2.10 3.63 -16.32
N THR A 332 -0.92 3.06 -16.06
CA THR A 332 -0.22 3.22 -14.77
C THR A 332 0.63 4.49 -14.69
N GLY A 333 1.03 5.04 -15.83
CA GLY A 333 1.85 6.25 -15.84
C GLY A 333 1.86 6.97 -17.17
N VAL A 334 2.16 8.26 -17.10
CA VAL A 334 2.38 9.13 -18.28
C VAL A 334 3.69 9.86 -18.10
N THR A 335 4.57 9.74 -19.10
CA THR A 335 5.84 10.45 -19.15
C THR A 335 5.82 11.43 -20.30
N LEU A 336 6.07 12.69 -20.01
CA LEU A 336 6.16 13.75 -20.99
C LEU A 336 7.63 14.02 -21.31
N SER A 337 7.96 14.23 -22.58
CA SER A 337 9.33 14.62 -22.98
C SER A 337 9.77 15.94 -22.31
N ARG A 338 8.82 16.83 -22.03
CA ARG A 338 9.00 18.10 -21.31
C ARG A 338 7.66 18.56 -20.72
N GLN A 339 7.70 19.28 -19.63
CA GLN A 339 6.49 19.87 -19.02
C GLN A 339 6.37 21.39 -19.27
N SER A 340 7.46 22.05 -19.68
CA SER A 340 7.44 23.43 -20.17
C SER A 340 8.02 23.46 -21.59
N LEU A 341 7.28 24.00 -22.53
CA LEU A 341 7.56 24.00 -23.94
C LEU A 341 7.63 25.43 -24.48
N SER A 342 8.37 25.63 -25.56
CA SER A 342 8.26 26.84 -26.35
C SER A 342 7.07 26.74 -27.30
N GLU A 343 6.45 27.88 -27.61
CA GLU A 343 5.37 27.95 -28.59
C GLU A 343 5.81 27.32 -29.92
N GLY A 344 4.94 26.54 -30.56
CA GLY A 344 5.25 25.79 -31.78
C GLY A 344 6.08 24.52 -31.63
N SER A 345 6.57 24.22 -30.44
CA SER A 345 7.28 22.95 -30.16
C SER A 345 6.36 21.73 -30.21
N SER A 346 6.94 20.55 -30.44
CA SER A 346 6.25 19.26 -30.32
C SER A 346 6.46 18.63 -28.95
N LEU A 347 5.45 17.96 -28.46
CA LEU A 347 5.45 17.18 -27.22
C LEU A 347 5.39 15.68 -27.55
N SER A 348 6.34 14.91 -27.04
CA SER A 348 6.23 13.45 -27.05
C SER A 348 5.67 12.99 -25.69
N ILE A 349 4.68 12.14 -25.74
CA ILE A 349 3.96 11.59 -24.59
C ILE A 349 4.09 10.08 -24.63
N GLU A 350 4.54 9.47 -23.56
CA GLU A 350 4.61 8.02 -23.41
C GLU A 350 3.69 7.58 -22.27
N ALA A 351 2.72 6.70 -22.59
CA ALA A 351 1.87 6.06 -21.61
C ALA A 351 2.36 4.64 -21.33
N ALA A 352 2.44 4.29 -20.05
CA ALA A 352 2.70 2.93 -19.60
C ALA A 352 1.37 2.26 -19.25
N LEU A 353 1.11 1.08 -19.81
CA LEU A 353 -0.06 0.26 -19.53
C LEU A 353 0.36 -0.99 -18.78
N SER A 354 -0.49 -1.43 -17.85
CA SER A 354 -0.37 -2.74 -17.21
C SER A 354 -1.64 -3.53 -17.41
N ALA A 355 -1.53 -4.86 -17.36
CA ALA A 355 -2.67 -5.77 -17.38
C ALA A 355 -2.49 -6.83 -16.31
N ILE A 356 -3.59 -7.22 -15.70
CA ILE A 356 -3.64 -8.32 -14.74
C ILE A 356 -4.86 -9.19 -15.04
N GLY A 357 -4.70 -10.52 -14.95
CA GLY A 357 -5.81 -11.45 -15.17
C GLY A 357 -6.44 -11.43 -16.56
N VAL A 358 -5.80 -10.78 -17.54
CA VAL A 358 -6.31 -10.61 -18.91
C VAL A 358 -5.38 -11.31 -19.88
N GLU A 359 -5.95 -12.07 -20.81
CA GLU A 359 -5.21 -12.60 -21.97
C GLU A 359 -4.77 -11.47 -22.88
N GLU A 360 -3.70 -11.72 -23.68
CA GLU A 360 -3.20 -10.71 -24.60
C GLU A 360 -4.28 -10.26 -25.58
N SER A 361 -4.60 -8.97 -25.55
CA SER A 361 -5.65 -8.35 -26.35
C SER A 361 -5.21 -6.97 -26.86
N GLU A 362 -5.82 -6.54 -27.97
CA GLU A 362 -5.57 -5.20 -28.50
C GLU A 362 -6.40 -4.17 -27.72
N LYS A 363 -5.70 -3.15 -27.22
CA LYS A 363 -6.30 -2.01 -26.52
C LYS A 363 -5.93 -0.72 -27.21
N THR A 364 -6.89 0.19 -27.30
CA THR A 364 -6.70 1.49 -27.96
C THR A 364 -6.64 2.60 -26.92
N VAL A 365 -5.58 3.38 -26.96
CA VAL A 365 -5.40 4.60 -26.16
C VAL A 365 -5.69 5.80 -27.06
N GLU A 366 -6.58 6.67 -26.62
CA GLU A 366 -6.90 7.95 -27.24
C GLU A 366 -6.23 9.09 -26.50
N LEU A 367 -5.61 9.99 -27.26
CA LEU A 367 -5.06 11.24 -26.76
C LEU A 367 -6.03 12.36 -27.08
N SER A 368 -6.46 13.12 -26.09
CA SER A 368 -7.35 14.27 -26.23
C SER A 368 -6.79 15.50 -25.54
N MET A 369 -7.12 16.67 -26.07
CA MET A 369 -6.76 17.97 -25.51
C MET A 369 -8.00 18.68 -25.01
N LEU A 370 -7.90 19.37 -23.88
CA LEU A 370 -8.99 20.18 -23.36
C LEU A 370 -9.06 21.51 -24.14
N GLY A 371 -10.14 21.71 -24.87
CA GLY A 371 -10.41 22.94 -25.57
C GLY A 371 -10.80 24.09 -24.64
N ARG A 372 -10.76 25.33 -25.15
CA ARG A 372 -11.14 26.54 -24.40
C ARG A 372 -12.62 26.54 -23.98
N ASP A 373 -13.43 25.75 -24.63
CA ASP A 373 -14.86 25.56 -24.32
C ASP A 373 -15.08 24.45 -23.27
N GLY A 374 -14.02 23.90 -22.70
CA GLY A 374 -14.07 22.80 -21.73
C GLY A 374 -14.35 21.44 -22.34
N LYS A 375 -14.38 21.31 -23.67
CA LYS A 375 -14.58 20.03 -24.36
C LYS A 375 -13.26 19.36 -24.71
N LEU A 376 -13.25 18.04 -24.63
CA LEU A 376 -12.12 17.22 -25.08
C LEU A 376 -12.13 17.11 -26.60
N LEU A 377 -10.99 17.42 -27.20
CA LEU A 377 -10.74 17.38 -28.65
C LEU A 377 -9.77 16.26 -28.94
N PRO A 378 -10.20 15.16 -29.59
CA PRO A 378 -9.30 14.05 -29.93
C PRO A 378 -8.16 14.51 -30.85
N GLN A 379 -6.93 14.08 -30.53
CA GLN A 379 -5.72 14.38 -31.28
C GLN A 379 -5.14 13.17 -32.00
N GLY A 380 -5.41 11.96 -31.49
CA GLY A 380 -4.95 10.72 -32.08
C GLY A 380 -5.29 9.50 -31.27
N LYS A 381 -5.16 8.34 -31.90
CA LYS A 381 -5.37 7.04 -31.28
C LYS A 381 -4.21 6.12 -31.62
N GLN A 382 -3.84 5.28 -30.67
CA GLN A 382 -2.86 4.22 -30.90
C GLN A 382 -3.30 2.92 -30.26
N THR A 383 -3.28 1.84 -31.03
CA THR A 383 -3.61 0.51 -30.56
C THR A 383 -2.33 -0.24 -30.23
N VAL A 384 -2.34 -0.96 -29.11
CA VAL A 384 -1.22 -1.75 -28.60
C VAL A 384 -1.75 -3.06 -28.05
N LYS A 385 -0.96 -4.12 -28.15
CA LYS A 385 -1.24 -5.40 -27.49
C LYS A 385 -0.78 -5.33 -26.05
N VAL A 386 -1.66 -5.70 -25.14
CA VAL A 386 -1.40 -5.73 -23.71
C VAL A 386 -2.06 -6.97 -23.11
N GLY A 387 -1.39 -7.63 -22.16
CA GLY A 387 -1.89 -8.84 -21.49
C GLY A 387 -0.78 -9.67 -20.89
N GLY A 388 -1.14 -10.73 -20.19
CA GLY A 388 -0.22 -11.56 -19.44
C GLY A 388 0.45 -10.79 -18.29
N GLN A 389 1.76 -10.99 -18.11
CA GLN A 389 2.56 -10.28 -17.10
C GLN A 389 3.40 -9.13 -17.71
N GLN A 390 3.27 -8.86 -19.00
CA GLN A 390 4.03 -7.83 -19.67
C GLN A 390 3.17 -6.58 -19.86
N GLY A 391 3.68 -5.45 -19.33
CA GLY A 391 3.12 -4.14 -19.62
C GLY A 391 3.41 -3.71 -21.05
N ALA A 392 2.65 -2.75 -21.55
CA ALA A 392 2.86 -2.14 -22.87
C ALA A 392 3.17 -0.65 -22.73
N ARG A 393 3.82 -0.08 -23.77
CA ARG A 393 4.06 1.35 -23.86
C ARG A 393 3.53 1.91 -25.15
N VAL A 394 2.89 3.07 -25.05
CA VAL A 394 2.31 3.79 -26.18
C VAL A 394 2.99 5.14 -26.27
N LYS A 395 3.52 5.51 -27.45
CA LYS A 395 4.13 6.81 -27.71
C LYS A 395 3.29 7.61 -28.69
N MET A 396 2.89 8.81 -28.26
CA MET A 396 2.09 9.72 -29.07
C MET A 396 2.78 11.09 -29.15
N HIS A 397 2.46 11.86 -30.16
CA HIS A 397 3.06 13.18 -30.40
C HIS A 397 1.98 14.22 -30.61
N LEU A 398 2.16 15.37 -29.96
CA LEU A 398 1.36 16.57 -30.14
C LEU A 398 2.23 17.66 -30.78
N ALA A 399 1.69 18.38 -31.75
CA ALA A 399 2.35 19.51 -32.37
C ALA A 399 1.46 20.75 -32.31
N ASN A 400 2.07 21.92 -32.56
CA ASN A 400 1.38 23.21 -32.64
C ASN A 400 0.58 23.59 -31.37
N LEU A 401 1.14 23.31 -30.19
CA LEU A 401 0.55 23.68 -28.92
C LEU A 401 0.55 25.21 -28.75
N GLN A 402 -0.60 25.77 -28.35
CA GLN A 402 -0.82 27.22 -28.20
C GLN A 402 -1.49 27.53 -26.86
N GLY A 403 -1.17 28.70 -26.33
CA GLY A 403 -1.72 29.21 -25.07
C GLY A 403 -0.76 29.03 -23.91
N PRO A 404 -0.98 29.68 -22.77
CA PRO A 404 -0.04 29.66 -21.65
C PRO A 404 0.01 28.29 -20.94
N VAL A 405 -1.12 27.58 -20.87
CA VAL A 405 -1.26 26.26 -20.25
C VAL A 405 -2.14 25.40 -21.15
N VAL A 406 -1.75 24.18 -21.32
CA VAL A 406 -2.45 23.20 -22.15
C VAL A 406 -2.69 21.94 -21.30
N HIS A 407 -3.94 21.55 -21.22
CA HIS A 407 -4.39 20.35 -20.54
C HIS A 407 -4.73 19.25 -21.55
N GLY A 408 -4.42 18.03 -21.23
CA GLY A 408 -4.78 16.87 -22.05
C GLY A 408 -4.96 15.61 -21.22
N GLU A 409 -5.55 14.62 -21.85
CA GLU A 409 -5.74 13.31 -21.24
C GLU A 409 -5.42 12.18 -22.21
N LEU A 410 -4.97 11.10 -21.66
CA LEU A 410 -4.88 9.79 -22.31
C LEU A 410 -5.98 8.91 -21.74
N ARG A 411 -6.77 8.32 -22.61
CA ARG A 411 -7.91 7.50 -22.24
C ARG A 411 -7.85 6.13 -22.92
N LEU A 412 -8.01 5.10 -22.15
CA LEU A 412 -8.23 3.74 -22.63
C LEU A 412 -9.68 3.63 -23.12
N LEU A 413 -9.91 3.24 -24.38
CA LEU A 413 -11.26 3.21 -24.97
C LEU A 413 -12.07 1.97 -24.61
N ALA A 414 -11.49 0.98 -23.94
CA ALA A 414 -12.20 -0.19 -23.43
C ALA A 414 -12.55 0.03 -21.97
N SER A 415 -13.83 -0.03 -21.63
CA SER A 415 -14.27 -0.02 -20.23
C SER A 415 -13.89 -1.34 -19.57
N ASP A 416 -13.30 -1.28 -18.41
CA ASP A 416 -12.99 -2.42 -17.56
C ASP A 416 -13.55 -2.25 -16.13
N PRO A 417 -13.32 -3.19 -15.21
CA PRO A 417 -13.87 -3.10 -13.86
C PRO A 417 -13.35 -1.93 -13.03
N LEU A 418 -12.17 -1.32 -13.35
CA LEU A 418 -11.59 -0.22 -12.59
C LEU A 418 -11.45 1.08 -13.40
N PRO A 419 -12.51 1.85 -13.60
CA PRO A 419 -12.53 3.02 -14.51
C PRO A 419 -11.54 4.13 -14.15
N MET A 420 -11.06 4.20 -12.92
CA MET A 420 -10.18 5.28 -12.45
C MET A 420 -8.79 5.23 -13.07
N ASN A 421 -8.32 4.07 -13.54
CA ASN A 421 -7.03 3.92 -14.19
C ASN A 421 -7.12 3.90 -15.73
N ASP A 422 -8.30 4.00 -16.29
CA ASP A 422 -8.54 4.18 -17.73
C ASP A 422 -8.09 5.55 -18.23
N VAL A 423 -7.97 6.54 -17.34
CA VAL A 423 -7.66 7.92 -17.72
C VAL A 423 -6.45 8.45 -16.96
N ARG A 424 -5.55 9.10 -17.69
CA ARG A 424 -4.46 9.87 -17.08
C ARG A 424 -4.43 11.27 -17.67
N HIS A 425 -4.36 12.24 -16.80
CA HIS A 425 -4.36 13.66 -17.12
C HIS A 425 -2.93 14.20 -17.18
N PHE A 426 -2.70 15.14 -18.08
CA PHE A 426 -1.43 15.85 -18.10
C PHE A 426 -1.62 17.33 -18.40
N THR A 427 -0.70 18.10 -17.89
CA THR A 427 -0.61 19.55 -18.15
C THR A 427 0.80 19.89 -18.59
N VAL A 428 0.89 20.78 -19.59
CA VAL A 428 2.13 21.39 -20.02
C VAL A 428 1.98 22.91 -20.07
N GLU A 429 3.02 23.61 -19.71
CA GLU A 429 3.11 25.05 -19.82
C GLU A 429 3.74 25.43 -21.16
N ILE A 430 3.16 26.40 -21.85
CA ILE A 430 3.69 26.94 -23.09
C ILE A 430 4.17 28.37 -22.84
N LYS A 431 5.43 28.61 -23.05
CA LYS A 431 6.07 29.94 -22.92
C LYS A 431 6.67 30.37 -24.22
N PRO A 432 6.77 31.68 -24.51
CA PRO A 432 7.57 32.14 -25.63
C PRO A 432 9.02 31.63 -25.44
N PRO A 433 9.78 31.42 -26.55
CA PRO A 433 11.19 30.99 -26.45
C PRO A 433 12.00 31.90 -25.56
N PRO A 434 12.85 31.34 -24.62
CA PRO A 434 13.67 32.16 -23.76
C PRO A 434 14.62 33.05 -24.59
N ARG A 435 14.70 34.33 -24.21
CA ARG A 435 15.64 35.26 -24.82
C ARG A 435 17.02 35.06 -24.23
N ILE A 436 18.01 34.86 -25.07
CA ILE A 436 19.41 34.66 -24.70
C ILE A 436 20.17 35.86 -25.25
N LEU A 437 20.95 36.56 -24.42
CA LEU A 437 21.88 37.56 -24.85
C LEU A 437 23.23 36.89 -25.05
N LEU A 438 23.67 36.76 -26.32
CA LEU A 438 25.01 36.29 -26.66
C LEU A 438 25.99 37.48 -26.87
N VAL A 439 26.94 37.60 -25.97
CA VAL A 439 27.98 38.61 -26.05
C VAL A 439 29.26 37.99 -26.59
N SER A 440 29.74 38.45 -27.71
CA SER A 440 30.95 37.93 -28.34
C SER A 440 31.76 39.04 -29.01
N PRO A 441 33.11 38.93 -29.07
CA PRO A 441 33.98 39.99 -29.62
C PRO A 441 33.82 40.16 -31.14
N SER A 442 33.46 39.09 -31.83
CA SER A 442 33.20 39.13 -33.29
C SER A 442 32.09 38.17 -33.66
N ASP A 443 31.49 38.33 -34.86
CA ASP A 443 30.48 37.43 -35.39
C ASP A 443 31.09 36.04 -35.60
N ALA A 444 32.31 35.97 -36.11
CA ALA A 444 33.05 34.74 -36.30
C ALA A 444 33.24 33.90 -34.99
N VAL A 445 33.27 34.56 -33.82
CA VAL A 445 33.28 33.88 -32.51
C VAL A 445 31.90 33.49 -32.05
N GLY A 446 30.89 34.33 -32.33
CA GLY A 446 29.51 34.18 -31.84
C GLY A 446 28.65 33.31 -32.71
N ASP A 447 28.85 33.31 -34.03
CA ASP A 447 27.94 32.68 -34.99
C ASP A 447 27.79 31.18 -34.78
N PHE A 448 28.86 30.48 -34.41
CA PHE A 448 28.82 29.06 -34.20
C PHE A 448 27.88 28.68 -33.02
N LEU A 449 28.01 29.39 -31.91
CA LEU A 449 27.16 29.16 -30.74
C LEU A 449 25.72 29.66 -31.00
N LYS A 450 25.58 30.75 -31.76
CA LYS A 450 24.28 31.28 -32.17
C LYS A 450 23.54 30.27 -33.05
N GLU A 451 24.21 29.71 -34.05
CA GLU A 451 23.61 28.70 -34.94
C GLU A 451 23.29 27.42 -34.19
N ALA A 452 24.17 27.02 -33.26
CA ALA A 452 23.90 25.87 -32.40
C ALA A 452 22.63 26.04 -31.54
N LEU A 453 22.35 27.24 -31.06
CA LEU A 453 21.19 27.53 -30.22
C LEU A 453 19.94 27.93 -30.99
N MET A 454 20.10 28.55 -32.15
CA MET A 454 19.02 29.11 -32.96
C MET A 454 19.27 28.85 -34.47
N PRO A 455 19.23 27.59 -34.93
CA PRO A 455 19.41 27.24 -36.34
C PRO A 455 18.44 27.98 -37.23
N GLU A 456 18.92 28.52 -38.35
CA GLU A 456 18.13 29.36 -39.28
C GLU A 456 16.87 28.63 -39.80
N ASP A 457 16.96 27.33 -40.05
CA ASP A 457 15.83 26.50 -40.51
C ASP A 457 14.75 26.36 -39.46
N LEU A 458 15.11 26.27 -38.15
CA LEU A 458 14.17 26.23 -37.06
C LEU A 458 13.52 27.59 -36.83
N VAL A 459 14.23 28.69 -37.08
CA VAL A 459 13.67 30.04 -37.05
C VAL A 459 12.63 30.23 -38.14
N LYS A 460 12.97 29.88 -39.38
CA LYS A 460 12.06 29.98 -40.53
C LYS A 460 10.79 29.13 -40.35
N SER A 461 10.92 27.99 -39.73
CA SER A 461 9.78 27.10 -39.45
C SER A 461 8.99 27.43 -38.17
N GLY A 462 9.38 28.47 -37.42
CA GLY A 462 8.74 28.84 -36.13
C GLY A 462 8.99 27.86 -34.97
N LYS A 463 9.97 26.96 -35.13
CA LYS A 463 10.31 25.90 -34.16
C LYS A 463 11.58 26.19 -33.36
N ALA A 464 12.10 27.43 -33.42
CA ALA A 464 13.27 27.85 -32.67
C ALA A 464 13.02 27.72 -31.16
N ARG A 465 13.94 27.04 -30.47
CA ARG A 465 13.84 26.78 -29.02
C ARG A 465 14.26 27.97 -28.18
N PHE A 466 15.07 28.84 -28.75
CA PHE A 466 15.61 30.05 -28.09
C PHE A 466 15.48 31.22 -29.07
N ARG A 467 15.47 32.42 -28.51
CA ARG A 467 15.66 33.65 -29.26
C ARG A 467 16.99 34.23 -28.83
N VAL A 468 17.97 34.28 -29.76
CA VAL A 468 19.33 34.73 -29.47
C VAL A 468 19.53 36.12 -30.03
N ASP A 469 19.82 37.08 -29.19
CA ASP A 469 20.23 38.44 -29.54
C ASP A 469 21.73 38.55 -29.37
N SER A 470 22.47 38.95 -30.43
CA SER A 470 23.92 39.10 -30.39
C SER A 470 24.33 40.52 -30.03
N LEU A 471 25.35 40.66 -29.17
CA LEU A 471 25.85 41.94 -28.69
C LEU A 471 27.38 41.97 -28.72
N ARG A 472 27.96 43.08 -29.07
CA ARG A 472 29.41 43.33 -28.93
C ARG A 472 29.76 43.75 -27.49
N PRO A 473 30.93 43.37 -26.97
CA PRO A 473 31.36 43.75 -25.62
C PRO A 473 31.32 45.24 -25.33
N SER A 474 31.64 46.08 -26.30
CA SER A 474 31.56 47.54 -26.19
C SER A 474 30.17 48.10 -25.85
N LYS A 475 29.10 47.35 -26.16
CA LYS A 475 27.72 47.76 -25.88
C LYS A 475 27.15 47.08 -24.60
N LEU A 476 27.96 46.30 -23.89
CA LEU A 476 27.50 45.54 -22.72
C LEU A 476 27.14 46.45 -21.53
N THR A 477 27.88 47.54 -21.36
CA THR A 477 27.60 48.52 -20.31
C THR A 477 26.27 49.23 -20.56
N GLY A 478 25.37 49.23 -19.58
CA GLY A 478 24.03 49.81 -19.66
C GLY A 478 22.94 48.91 -20.26
N THR A 479 23.29 47.68 -20.61
CA THR A 479 22.30 46.70 -21.10
C THR A 479 21.33 46.28 -19.98
N LYS A 480 20.04 46.24 -20.26
CA LYS A 480 19.01 45.76 -19.33
C LYS A 480 18.92 44.21 -19.37
N PHE A 481 19.66 43.54 -18.49
CA PHE A 481 19.71 42.10 -18.44
C PHE A 481 18.35 41.45 -18.04
N SER A 482 17.48 42.17 -17.37
CA SER A 482 16.15 41.68 -16.99
C SER A 482 15.23 41.25 -18.16
N GLU A 483 15.54 41.70 -19.38
CA GLU A 483 14.82 41.29 -20.58
C GLU A 483 15.22 39.87 -21.07
N TYR A 484 16.27 39.31 -20.53
CA TYR A 484 16.85 38.02 -20.96
C TYR A 484 16.69 36.97 -19.87
N SER A 485 16.51 35.71 -20.29
CA SER A 485 16.54 34.56 -19.37
C SER A 485 17.98 34.12 -19.07
N VAL A 486 18.85 34.23 -20.08
CA VAL A 486 20.26 33.85 -19.98
C VAL A 486 21.14 34.89 -20.65
N VAL A 487 22.26 35.22 -20.00
CA VAL A 487 23.33 35.97 -20.61
C VAL A 487 24.53 35.04 -20.85
N VAL A 488 25.11 35.09 -22.05
CA VAL A 488 26.24 34.25 -22.43
C VAL A 488 27.41 35.17 -22.73
N LEU A 489 28.50 35.06 -21.99
CA LEU A 489 29.77 35.71 -22.28
C LEU A 489 30.67 34.72 -23.00
N ASN A 490 30.76 34.83 -24.33
CA ASN A 490 31.57 33.96 -25.16
C ASN A 490 32.85 34.63 -25.59
N SER A 491 33.98 34.24 -24.99
CA SER A 491 35.32 34.79 -25.27
C SER A 491 35.37 36.30 -25.16
N VAL A 492 34.64 36.87 -24.17
CA VAL A 492 34.62 38.33 -23.95
C VAL A 492 35.94 38.79 -23.28
N PRO A 493 36.76 39.67 -23.95
CA PRO A 493 38.08 39.99 -23.41
C PRO A 493 38.03 40.70 -22.06
N THR A 494 37.17 41.69 -21.92
CA THR A 494 37.06 42.55 -20.74
C THR A 494 35.59 42.74 -20.35
N VAL A 495 35.31 42.77 -19.05
CA VAL A 495 34.01 43.10 -18.49
C VAL A 495 34.22 44.12 -17.38
N SER A 496 33.53 45.25 -17.47
CA SER A 496 33.68 46.33 -16.47
C SER A 496 33.10 45.92 -15.12
N GLU A 497 33.63 46.51 -14.05
CA GLU A 497 33.11 46.24 -12.68
C GLU A 497 31.64 46.56 -12.53
N SER A 498 31.16 47.65 -13.17
CA SER A 498 29.71 47.98 -13.14
C SER A 498 28.86 46.94 -13.81
N THR A 499 29.36 46.29 -14.87
CA THR A 499 28.71 45.21 -15.58
C THR A 499 28.68 43.94 -14.72
N TRP A 500 29.78 43.60 -14.04
CA TRP A 500 29.81 42.46 -13.10
C TRP A 500 28.79 42.64 -11.97
N LYS A 501 28.69 43.84 -11.39
CA LYS A 501 27.66 44.14 -10.36
C LYS A 501 26.25 44.01 -10.90
N SER A 502 26.02 44.42 -12.15
CA SER A 502 24.71 44.26 -12.80
C SER A 502 24.38 42.79 -13.13
N LEU A 503 25.38 42.00 -13.53
CA LEU A 503 25.24 40.54 -13.74
C LEU A 503 25.01 39.82 -12.41
N HIS A 504 25.69 40.22 -11.32
CA HIS A 504 25.42 39.67 -10.00
C HIS A 504 23.96 39.88 -9.60
N LYS A 505 23.44 41.10 -9.76
CA LYS A 505 22.03 41.41 -9.46
C LYS A 505 21.08 40.61 -10.34
N PHE A 506 21.39 40.47 -11.65
CA PHE A 506 20.61 39.68 -12.61
C PHE A 506 20.53 38.22 -12.18
N VAL A 507 21.68 37.61 -11.86
CA VAL A 507 21.73 36.19 -11.43
C VAL A 507 21.03 36.01 -10.08
N SER A 508 21.28 36.88 -9.11
CA SER A 508 20.64 36.79 -7.77
C SER A 508 19.10 36.82 -7.88
N ASN A 509 18.57 37.51 -8.87
CA ASN A 509 17.14 37.58 -9.16
C ASN A 509 16.60 36.42 -10.01
N GLY A 510 17.40 35.36 -10.28
CA GLY A 510 16.97 34.16 -11.00
C GLY A 510 17.43 34.08 -12.45
N GLY A 511 18.20 35.04 -12.96
CA GLY A 511 18.78 34.97 -14.31
C GLY A 511 19.90 33.91 -14.40
N GLY A 512 20.13 33.37 -15.58
CA GLY A 512 21.22 32.45 -15.88
C GLY A 512 22.41 33.16 -16.52
N LEU A 513 23.62 32.79 -16.13
CA LEU A 513 24.86 33.29 -16.77
C LEU A 513 25.71 32.12 -17.23
N ALA A 514 26.10 32.13 -18.50
CA ALA A 514 27.09 31.20 -19.03
C ALA A 514 28.33 31.95 -19.43
N VAL A 515 29.51 31.49 -19.02
CA VAL A 515 30.80 32.05 -19.36
C VAL A 515 31.62 31.00 -20.09
N PHE A 516 31.95 31.26 -21.36
CA PHE A 516 32.85 30.43 -22.15
C PHE A 516 34.17 31.20 -22.31
N LEU A 517 35.24 30.63 -21.77
CA LEU A 517 36.57 31.21 -21.79
C LEU A 517 37.32 30.74 -23.03
N GLY A 518 37.63 31.60 -23.94
CA GLY A 518 38.27 31.23 -25.19
C GLY A 518 39.25 32.25 -25.77
N SER A 519 39.58 32.07 -27.03
CA SER A 519 40.52 32.93 -27.73
C SER A 519 39.90 34.30 -28.07
N SER A 520 40.71 35.32 -28.11
CA SER A 520 40.42 36.67 -28.63
C SER A 520 41.00 36.85 -30.02
N ASP A 521 40.37 37.69 -30.83
CA ASP A 521 40.95 38.16 -32.09
C ASP A 521 42.01 39.23 -31.90
N LEU A 522 42.16 39.67 -30.67
CA LEU A 522 43.10 40.75 -30.34
C LEU A 522 44.52 40.19 -30.29
N ILE A 523 45.42 40.83 -31.12
CA ILE A 523 46.81 40.38 -31.26
C ILE A 523 47.58 40.44 -29.93
N ASN A 524 47.15 41.33 -29.02
CA ASN A 524 47.77 41.51 -27.73
C ASN A 524 47.16 40.68 -26.60
N GLU A 525 46.13 39.87 -26.87
CA GLU A 525 45.41 39.06 -25.90
C GLU A 525 45.36 37.60 -26.31
N PRO A 526 46.50 36.89 -26.34
CA PRO A 526 46.58 35.51 -26.84
C PRO A 526 45.79 34.50 -26.01
N ASN A 527 45.37 34.90 -24.80
CA ASN A 527 44.65 34.02 -23.87
C ASN A 527 43.11 34.21 -23.93
N GLY A 528 42.63 35.12 -24.80
CA GLY A 528 41.19 35.27 -25.02
C GLY A 528 40.47 36.19 -24.03
N VAL A 529 40.86 36.23 -22.81
CA VAL A 529 40.31 37.12 -21.77
C VAL A 529 41.45 37.82 -21.01
N GLU A 530 41.23 39.06 -20.59
CA GLU A 530 42.10 39.74 -19.67
C GLU A 530 41.93 39.19 -18.27
N LEU A 531 42.95 38.53 -17.72
CA LEU A 531 42.90 37.93 -16.40
C LEU A 531 42.45 38.94 -15.33
N VAL A 532 42.98 40.16 -15.34
CA VAL A 532 42.65 41.20 -14.37
C VAL A 532 41.16 41.52 -14.32
N ALA A 533 40.46 41.50 -15.46
CA ALA A 533 39.03 41.77 -15.51
C ALA A 533 38.18 40.63 -14.91
N TYR A 534 38.70 39.41 -14.87
CA TYR A 534 37.99 38.20 -14.39
C TYR A 534 38.36 37.80 -12.96
N ILE A 535 39.44 38.33 -12.40
CA ILE A 535 39.84 38.07 -10.99
C ILE A 535 39.49 39.23 -10.06
N SER A 536 38.88 40.33 -10.56
CA SER A 536 38.40 41.44 -9.73
C SER A 536 37.37 40.93 -8.69
N GLU A 537 37.23 41.62 -7.56
CA GLU A 537 36.27 41.30 -6.51
C GLU A 537 34.84 41.21 -7.04
N SER A 538 34.47 42.12 -7.96
CA SER A 538 33.17 42.12 -8.61
C SER A 538 32.98 40.92 -9.53
N ALA A 539 34.00 40.40 -10.21
CA ALA A 539 33.95 39.21 -11.04
C ALA A 539 33.86 37.92 -10.19
N THR A 540 34.72 37.78 -9.18
CA THR A 540 34.78 36.62 -8.31
C THR A 540 33.55 36.47 -7.45
N SER A 541 32.80 37.58 -7.18
CA SER A 541 31.48 37.50 -6.52
C SER A 541 30.45 36.78 -7.40
N VAL A 542 30.61 36.69 -8.74
CA VAL A 542 29.71 36.10 -9.71
C VAL A 542 30.23 34.78 -10.24
N LEU A 543 31.52 34.73 -10.58
CA LEU A 543 32.09 33.53 -11.25
C LEU A 543 32.16 32.33 -10.30
N PRO A 544 32.01 31.09 -10.86
CA PRO A 544 32.08 29.86 -10.11
C PRO A 544 33.50 29.45 -9.71
N ALA A 545 34.53 30.10 -10.26
CA ALA A 545 35.93 29.89 -9.89
C ALA A 545 36.77 31.15 -10.19
N THR A 546 37.88 31.29 -9.51
CA THR A 546 38.89 32.31 -9.80
C THR A 546 39.89 31.75 -10.79
N LEU A 547 40.10 32.45 -11.91
CA LEU A 547 41.05 32.05 -12.95
C LEU A 547 42.49 32.18 -12.45
N ASP A 548 43.34 31.28 -12.93
CA ASP A 548 44.80 31.30 -12.64
C ASP A 548 45.60 31.54 -13.93
N VAL A 549 46.00 30.46 -14.61
CA VAL A 549 46.79 30.56 -15.84
C VAL A 549 46.19 29.71 -16.98
N THR A 550 46.56 30.03 -18.22
CA THR A 550 46.26 29.16 -19.33
C THR A 550 47.35 28.11 -19.53
N LEU A 551 46.93 26.86 -19.70
CA LEU A 551 47.86 25.77 -20.00
C LEU A 551 47.55 25.18 -21.37
N SER A 552 48.68 24.86 -22.09
CA SER A 552 48.60 24.14 -23.39
C SER A 552 49.11 22.70 -23.18
N PHE A 553 48.49 21.76 -23.83
CA PHE A 553 48.74 20.33 -23.63
C PHE A 553 49.14 19.64 -24.94
N SER A 554 50.23 18.85 -24.84
CA SER A 554 50.66 17.95 -25.88
C SER A 554 51.14 16.64 -25.24
N PRO A 555 50.40 15.51 -25.42
CA PRO A 555 49.18 15.36 -26.25
C PRO A 555 47.97 16.13 -25.68
N PRO A 556 46.95 16.37 -26.50
CA PRO A 556 45.70 16.97 -26.09
C PRO A 556 45.02 16.20 -24.97
N GLN A 557 44.25 16.87 -24.13
CA GLN A 557 43.38 16.25 -23.08
C GLN A 557 41.96 16.05 -23.60
N ALA A 558 41.18 15.27 -22.91
CA ALA A 558 39.75 15.07 -23.16
C ALA A 558 38.89 15.59 -22.02
N LEU A 559 37.58 15.66 -22.23
CA LEU A 559 36.60 15.88 -21.18
C LEU A 559 36.24 14.56 -20.48
N ASP A 560 35.91 14.61 -19.20
CA ASP A 560 35.52 13.42 -18.43
C ASP A 560 34.10 13.61 -17.81
N PRO A 561 33.04 13.32 -18.57
CA PRO A 561 31.66 13.53 -18.15
C PRO A 561 31.20 12.44 -17.15
N LYS A 562 31.55 12.61 -15.85
CA LYS A 562 31.20 11.64 -14.80
C LYS A 562 29.84 11.87 -14.17
N ASN A 563 29.36 13.12 -14.10
CA ASN A 563 28.14 13.49 -13.40
C ASN A 563 26.93 13.60 -14.38
N LEU A 564 26.60 12.52 -15.06
CA LEU A 564 25.56 12.49 -16.09
C LEU A 564 24.14 12.60 -15.51
N ASN A 565 23.95 12.38 -14.22
CA ASN A 565 22.66 12.58 -13.57
C ASN A 565 22.28 14.06 -13.38
N HIS A 566 23.26 14.98 -13.57
CA HIS A 566 22.99 16.39 -13.45
C HIS A 566 22.05 16.90 -14.54
N PRO A 567 21.01 17.73 -14.25
CA PRO A 567 20.01 18.18 -15.24
C PRO A 567 20.62 18.83 -16.50
N ALA A 568 21.77 19.50 -16.39
CA ALA A 568 22.48 20.09 -17.52
C ALA A 568 23.19 19.08 -18.43
N LEU A 569 23.40 17.83 -17.97
CA LEU A 569 24.17 16.79 -18.66
C LEU A 569 23.36 15.53 -18.99
N LYS A 570 22.20 15.33 -18.35
CA LYS A 570 21.40 14.09 -18.45
C LYS A 570 21.10 13.66 -19.89
N LYS A 571 20.76 14.59 -20.76
CA LYS A 571 20.48 14.25 -22.17
C LYS A 571 21.71 13.84 -22.97
N LEU A 572 22.91 14.22 -22.54
CA LEU A 572 24.13 13.72 -23.17
C LEU A 572 24.24 12.20 -23.01
N ASP A 573 23.85 11.69 -21.87
CA ASP A 573 23.82 10.24 -21.60
C ASP A 573 22.75 9.53 -22.45
N GLU A 574 21.57 10.08 -22.51
CA GLU A 574 20.43 9.54 -23.27
C GLU A 574 20.75 9.39 -24.77
N PHE A 575 21.58 10.28 -25.34
CA PHE A 575 21.97 10.26 -26.75
C PHE A 575 23.36 9.64 -26.98
N GLY A 576 24.03 9.11 -25.96
CA GLY A 576 25.38 8.57 -26.09
C GLY A 576 26.48 9.63 -26.30
N GLY A 577 26.19 10.89 -26.01
CA GLY A 577 27.12 12.02 -26.24
C GLY A 577 28.26 12.08 -25.22
N ALA A 578 28.20 11.33 -24.13
CA ALA A 578 29.25 11.27 -23.13
C ALA A 578 30.57 10.71 -23.72
N GLY A 579 30.47 9.63 -24.50
CA GLY A 579 31.61 9.04 -25.20
C GLY A 579 32.23 9.97 -26.25
N GLU A 580 31.35 10.72 -26.92
CA GLU A 580 31.80 11.73 -27.91
C GLU A 580 32.57 12.87 -27.27
N LEU A 581 32.08 13.41 -26.12
CA LEU A 581 32.81 14.46 -25.36
C LEU A 581 34.14 13.96 -24.80
N ALA A 582 34.20 12.70 -24.41
CA ALA A 582 35.43 12.05 -23.97
C ALA A 582 36.45 11.84 -25.09
N ALA A 583 36.03 11.92 -26.35
CA ALA A 583 36.91 11.84 -27.54
C ALA A 583 37.36 13.21 -28.04
N VAL A 584 36.79 14.32 -27.55
CA VAL A 584 37.13 15.69 -28.01
C VAL A 584 38.55 16.08 -27.58
N GLU A 585 39.36 16.52 -28.52
CA GLU A 585 40.71 17.03 -28.23
C GLU A 585 40.66 18.44 -27.66
N ILE A 586 41.16 18.61 -26.43
CA ILE A 586 41.34 19.90 -25.74
C ILE A 586 42.84 20.18 -25.68
N ARG A 587 43.28 21.21 -26.41
CA ARG A 587 44.69 21.62 -26.50
C ARG A 587 45.06 22.73 -25.52
N LYS A 588 44.07 23.53 -25.14
CA LYS A 588 44.29 24.67 -24.23
C LYS A 588 43.09 24.92 -23.33
N HIS A 589 43.29 25.17 -22.04
CA HIS A 589 42.27 25.63 -21.12
C HIS A 589 42.84 26.52 -20.00
N TRP A 590 41.95 27.22 -19.31
CA TRP A 590 42.26 27.95 -18.08
C TRP A 590 42.29 26.98 -16.88
N THR A 591 43.31 27.13 -16.04
CA THR A 591 43.29 26.56 -14.69
C THR A 591 42.56 27.50 -13.74
N VAL A 592 42.10 26.96 -12.63
CA VAL A 592 41.38 27.73 -11.60
C VAL A 592 42.00 27.49 -10.23
N LEU A 593 41.93 28.51 -9.37
CA LEU A 593 42.40 28.40 -8.00
C LEU A 593 41.48 27.51 -7.16
N MET A 594 42.07 26.66 -6.34
CA MET A 594 41.37 25.84 -5.39
C MET A 594 41.59 26.32 -3.95
N PRO A 595 40.65 26.24 -3.00
CA PRO A 595 39.29 25.65 -3.19
C PRO A 595 38.37 26.57 -3.97
N LEU A 596 37.34 25.98 -4.58
CA LEU A 596 36.31 26.75 -5.28
C LEU A 596 35.49 27.59 -4.31
N PRO A 597 34.89 28.71 -4.75
CA PRO A 597 33.99 29.51 -3.93
C PRO A 597 32.82 28.71 -3.36
N GLU A 598 32.27 29.17 -2.25
CA GLU A 598 31.09 28.54 -1.63
C GLU A 598 29.92 28.43 -2.64
N GLY A 599 29.28 27.28 -2.68
CA GLY A 599 28.19 26.98 -3.61
C GLY A 599 28.62 26.65 -5.03
N ALA A 600 29.93 26.56 -5.30
CA ALA A 600 30.44 26.11 -6.61
C ALA A 600 30.69 24.58 -6.62
N THR A 601 30.38 23.96 -7.76
CA THR A 601 30.54 22.51 -8.01
C THR A 601 31.10 22.26 -9.39
N VAL A 602 31.97 21.22 -9.52
CA VAL A 602 32.49 20.80 -10.81
C VAL A 602 31.49 19.83 -11.44
N LEU A 603 30.89 20.19 -12.56
CA LEU A 603 29.99 19.36 -13.35
C LEU A 603 30.77 18.39 -14.25
N MET A 604 31.89 18.82 -14.79
CA MET A 604 32.72 18.02 -15.68
C MET A 604 34.19 18.41 -15.52
N PRO A 605 35.07 17.49 -15.15
CA PRO A 605 36.51 17.72 -15.17
C PRO A 605 37.13 17.37 -16.53
N TYR A 606 38.45 17.72 -16.70
CA TYR A 606 39.27 17.16 -17.75
C TYR A 606 39.80 15.78 -17.37
N SER A 607 40.12 14.97 -18.36
CA SER A 607 40.68 13.62 -18.19
C SER A 607 42.19 13.64 -17.90
N ASN A 608 42.62 14.48 -16.94
CA ASN A 608 44.02 14.60 -16.53
C ASN A 608 44.19 14.13 -15.08
N PRO A 609 45.45 13.84 -14.63
CA PRO A 609 45.68 13.34 -13.27
C PRO A 609 45.20 14.26 -12.15
N LYS A 610 45.14 15.57 -12.42
CA LYS A 610 44.64 16.57 -11.46
C LYS A 610 43.13 16.72 -11.49
N ALA A 611 42.45 16.16 -12.49
CA ALA A 611 41.02 16.36 -12.74
C ALA A 611 40.63 17.83 -12.73
N ASP A 612 41.41 18.63 -13.47
CA ASP A 612 41.17 20.09 -13.53
C ASP A 612 39.71 20.37 -13.97
N PRO A 613 39.03 21.35 -13.38
CA PRO A 613 37.65 21.66 -13.70
C PRO A 613 37.47 22.19 -15.12
N ALA A 614 36.64 21.51 -15.92
CA ALA A 614 36.28 21.91 -17.29
C ALA A 614 34.99 22.73 -17.31
N LEU A 615 33.92 22.19 -16.71
CA LEU A 615 32.63 22.86 -16.57
C LEU A 615 32.31 22.99 -15.08
N ILE A 616 32.10 24.19 -14.62
CA ILE A 616 31.86 24.53 -13.20
C ILE A 616 30.55 25.28 -13.09
N GLU A 617 29.78 25.01 -12.06
CA GLU A 617 28.55 25.70 -11.73
C GLU A 617 28.65 26.36 -10.37
N ARG A 618 27.93 27.50 -10.20
CA ARG A 618 27.69 28.15 -8.92
C ARG A 618 26.27 28.67 -8.83
N ARG A 619 25.63 28.46 -7.67
CA ARG A 619 24.33 29.04 -7.37
C ARG A 619 24.50 30.39 -6.68
N ILE A 620 23.78 31.44 -7.11
CA ILE A 620 23.80 32.78 -6.52
C ILE A 620 22.35 33.27 -6.41
N GLY A 621 21.83 33.35 -5.18
CA GLY A 621 20.43 33.68 -4.95
C GLY A 621 19.50 32.66 -5.64
N ALA A 622 18.57 33.13 -6.48
CA ALA A 622 17.66 32.31 -7.25
C ALA A 622 18.24 31.85 -8.60
N GLY A 623 19.38 32.37 -9.04
CA GLY A 623 19.98 32.07 -10.34
C GLY A 623 21.22 31.18 -10.28
N ARG A 624 21.77 30.93 -11.48
CA ARG A 624 22.90 30.02 -11.68
C ARG A 624 23.91 30.60 -12.62
N VAL A 625 25.18 30.29 -12.36
CA VAL A 625 26.29 30.63 -13.25
C VAL A 625 27.00 29.35 -13.65
N THR A 626 27.27 29.17 -14.94
CA THR A 626 28.13 28.08 -15.43
C THR A 626 29.35 28.70 -16.13
N MET A 627 30.51 28.08 -15.97
CA MET A 627 31.74 28.49 -16.61
C MET A 627 32.42 27.27 -17.27
N LEU A 628 32.68 27.36 -18.56
CA LEU A 628 33.52 26.43 -19.31
C LEU A 628 34.90 27.01 -19.44
N THR A 629 35.92 26.31 -18.94
CA THR A 629 37.30 26.82 -18.85
C THR A 629 38.07 26.74 -20.18
N THR A 630 37.44 26.29 -21.27
CA THR A 630 37.96 26.29 -22.62
C THR A 630 37.04 27.06 -23.59
N ALA A 631 37.45 27.21 -24.83
CA ALA A 631 36.72 27.96 -25.86
C ALA A 631 35.47 27.21 -26.37
N ALA A 632 34.43 27.97 -26.73
CA ALA A 632 33.27 27.50 -27.48
C ALA A 632 33.35 27.96 -28.95
N ASP A 633 34.56 28.10 -29.48
CA ASP A 633 34.83 28.45 -30.86
C ASP A 633 35.98 27.59 -31.47
N LEU A 634 36.22 27.69 -32.77
CA LEU A 634 37.13 26.81 -33.49
C LEU A 634 38.57 27.37 -33.59
N ARG A 635 39.02 28.28 -32.74
CA ARG A 635 40.29 28.96 -32.87
C ARG A 635 41.49 28.29 -32.17
N GLY A 636 41.60 26.99 -32.33
CA GLY A 636 42.77 26.21 -31.94
C GLY A 636 42.89 25.82 -30.51
N TRP A 637 41.94 26.16 -29.63
CA TRP A 637 41.92 25.71 -28.25
C TRP A 637 41.42 24.27 -28.09
N ASN A 638 40.43 23.88 -28.89
CA ASN A 638 39.82 22.55 -28.86
C ASN A 638 39.02 22.27 -30.12
N GLU A 639 38.56 21.02 -30.22
CA GLU A 639 37.65 20.57 -31.30
C GLU A 639 36.19 20.44 -30.85
N LEU A 640 35.88 20.89 -29.62
CA LEU A 640 34.56 20.76 -28.99
C LEU A 640 33.43 21.28 -29.89
N PRO A 641 33.51 22.46 -30.53
CA PRO A 641 32.42 22.95 -31.36
C PRO A 641 32.14 22.13 -32.61
N ARG A 642 33.05 21.24 -33.05
CA ARG A 642 32.85 20.34 -34.17
C ARG A 642 32.09 19.07 -33.78
N SER A 643 32.06 18.75 -32.51
CA SER A 643 31.32 17.58 -32.01
C SER A 643 29.83 17.86 -31.95
N TRP A 644 29.01 16.90 -32.43
CA TRP A 644 27.56 17.00 -32.27
C TRP A 644 27.11 17.06 -30.80
N ALA A 645 27.89 16.47 -29.88
CA ALA A 645 27.63 16.52 -28.45
C ALA A 645 27.69 17.97 -27.92
N PHE A 646 28.41 18.87 -28.57
CA PHE A 646 28.40 20.29 -28.19
C PHE A 646 27.05 20.95 -28.44
N LEU A 647 26.37 20.63 -29.51
CA LEU A 647 25.01 21.13 -29.78
C LEU A 647 24.06 20.75 -28.64
N VAL A 648 24.11 19.48 -28.22
CA VAL A 648 23.30 18.98 -27.10
C VAL A 648 23.70 19.65 -25.79
N LEU A 649 25.00 19.77 -25.54
CA LEU A 649 25.52 20.42 -24.33
C LEU A 649 25.09 21.90 -24.25
N ALA A 650 25.29 22.65 -25.34
CA ALA A 650 24.93 24.07 -25.40
C ALA A 650 23.42 24.27 -25.19
N GLU A 651 22.58 23.47 -25.85
CA GLU A 651 21.13 23.52 -25.67
C GLU A 651 20.73 23.20 -24.22
N GLN A 652 21.30 22.13 -23.64
CA GLN A 652 20.97 21.73 -22.28
C GLN A 652 21.42 22.76 -21.24
N LEU A 653 22.62 23.37 -21.41
CA LEU A 653 23.08 24.43 -20.53
C LEU A 653 22.17 25.67 -20.58
N MET A 654 21.76 26.09 -21.78
CA MET A 654 20.86 27.25 -21.91
C MET A 654 19.47 26.94 -21.34
N GLN A 655 18.97 25.75 -21.56
CA GLN A 655 17.70 25.31 -20.98
C GLN A 655 17.76 25.25 -19.46
N TYR A 656 18.82 24.69 -18.90
CA TYR A 656 19.07 24.61 -17.47
C TYR A 656 19.18 25.99 -16.83
N LEU A 657 19.98 26.87 -17.42
CA LEU A 657 20.16 28.22 -16.92
C LEU A 657 18.92 29.11 -17.04
N SER A 658 18.05 28.84 -18.01
CA SER A 658 16.77 29.57 -18.14
C SER A 658 15.74 29.21 -17.08
N GLY A 659 16.04 28.25 -16.17
CA GLY A 659 15.16 27.82 -15.07
C GLY A 659 13.93 27.02 -15.48
N ARG A 660 13.85 26.59 -16.75
CA ARG A 660 12.68 25.86 -17.29
C ARG A 660 12.74 24.35 -17.07
N SER A 661 13.86 23.84 -16.59
CA SER A 661 14.07 22.38 -16.46
C SER A 661 13.37 21.76 -15.22
N GLU A 662 12.86 22.57 -14.28
CA GLU A 662 12.40 22.08 -12.97
C GLU A 662 10.92 22.32 -12.66
N ALA A 663 10.15 22.93 -13.55
CA ALA A 663 8.72 23.13 -13.32
C ALA A 663 7.96 21.82 -13.57
N THR A 664 7.32 21.31 -12.54
CA THR A 664 6.37 20.16 -12.63
C THR A 664 4.95 20.70 -12.66
N PHE A 665 4.11 20.13 -13.53
CA PHE A 665 2.71 20.48 -13.66
C PHE A 665 1.80 19.25 -13.53
N ASN A 666 2.38 18.09 -13.19
CA ASN A 666 1.66 16.83 -13.10
C ASN A 666 1.98 16.18 -11.76
N PHE A 667 0.95 15.99 -10.94
CA PHE A 667 1.05 15.61 -9.54
C PHE A 667 0.15 14.41 -9.23
N LEU A 668 0.37 13.79 -8.10
CA LEU A 668 -0.54 12.80 -7.53
C LEU A 668 -1.52 13.47 -6.55
N ALA A 669 -2.67 12.85 -6.37
CA ALA A 669 -3.65 13.32 -5.40
C ALA A 669 -3.06 13.38 -3.99
N GLY A 670 -3.31 14.49 -3.28
CA GLY A 670 -2.78 14.75 -1.95
C GLY A 670 -1.39 15.37 -1.91
N GLU A 671 -0.72 15.57 -3.03
CA GLU A 671 0.56 16.27 -3.08
C GLU A 671 0.37 17.79 -3.00
N ASP A 672 1.26 18.48 -2.28
CA ASP A 672 1.32 19.93 -2.26
C ASP A 672 1.86 20.46 -3.59
N VAL A 673 1.12 21.32 -4.27
CA VAL A 673 1.48 21.93 -5.55
C VAL A 673 2.00 23.33 -5.33
N PHE A 674 3.23 23.61 -5.79
CA PHE A 674 3.81 24.94 -5.73
C PHE A 674 3.67 25.66 -7.07
N VAL A 675 2.83 26.69 -7.08
CA VAL A 675 2.59 27.53 -8.27
C VAL A 675 3.46 28.78 -8.18
N ARG A 676 4.19 29.10 -9.26
CA ARG A 676 4.97 30.34 -9.35
C ARG A 676 4.05 31.54 -9.48
N ALA A 677 4.36 32.62 -8.76
CA ALA A 677 3.58 33.86 -8.76
C ALA A 677 4.13 34.92 -9.76
N ASP A 678 4.70 34.44 -10.89
CA ASP A 678 5.32 35.31 -11.90
C ASP A 678 4.25 36.11 -12.66
N SER A 679 3.84 37.29 -12.15
CA SER A 679 2.90 38.17 -12.82
C SER A 679 3.20 39.64 -12.63
N GLU A 680 2.90 40.45 -13.63
CA GLU A 680 2.88 41.91 -13.51
C GLU A 680 1.43 42.40 -13.84
N PRO A 681 0.76 43.05 -12.89
CA PRO A 681 1.14 43.36 -11.51
C PRO A 681 1.26 42.07 -10.63
N PRO A 682 1.95 42.17 -9.46
CA PRO A 682 2.13 41.01 -8.56
C PRO A 682 0.79 40.39 -8.14
N LEU A 683 0.75 39.05 -8.18
CA LEU A 683 -0.46 38.30 -7.81
C LEU A 683 -0.69 38.37 -6.29
N THR A 684 -1.81 38.92 -5.87
CA THR A 684 -2.18 39.02 -4.44
C THR A 684 -3.24 38.01 -4.04
N LYS A 685 -4.14 37.66 -4.98
CA LYS A 685 -5.20 36.69 -4.78
C LYS A 685 -5.35 35.82 -6.02
N TYR A 686 -5.62 34.53 -5.81
CA TYR A 686 -5.85 33.60 -6.89
C TYR A 686 -7.24 32.93 -6.76
N LEU A 687 -7.75 32.45 -7.87
CA LEU A 687 -8.92 31.62 -7.99
C LEU A 687 -8.48 30.24 -8.46
N LEU A 688 -8.69 29.21 -7.63
CA LEU A 688 -8.45 27.82 -7.97
C LEU A 688 -9.76 27.21 -8.47
N ARG A 689 -9.78 26.75 -9.71
CA ARG A 689 -10.88 25.97 -10.27
C ARG A 689 -10.53 24.51 -10.24
N LYS A 690 -11.31 23.71 -9.50
CA LYS A 690 -11.14 22.24 -9.39
C LYS A 690 -11.80 21.52 -10.58
N PRO A 691 -11.45 20.23 -10.82
CA PRO A 691 -12.06 19.42 -11.88
C PRO A 691 -13.58 19.32 -11.80
N SER A 692 -14.18 19.37 -10.61
CA SER A 692 -15.63 19.40 -10.37
C SER A 692 -16.29 20.72 -10.75
N GLY A 693 -15.52 21.75 -11.15
CA GLY A 693 -16.01 23.10 -11.39
C GLY A 693 -16.11 23.97 -10.13
N GLN A 694 -15.85 23.41 -8.95
CA GLN A 694 -15.78 24.19 -7.70
C GLN A 694 -14.67 25.23 -7.80
N GLN A 695 -14.94 26.45 -7.31
CA GLN A 695 -14.00 27.54 -7.27
C GLN A 695 -13.66 27.90 -5.83
N LEU A 696 -12.36 27.98 -5.55
CA LEU A 696 -11.83 28.37 -4.24
C LEU A 696 -10.95 29.60 -4.42
N GLN A 697 -11.08 30.58 -3.55
CA GLN A 697 -10.23 31.78 -3.55
C GLN A 697 -9.16 31.65 -2.49
N GLY A 698 -7.90 31.93 -2.87
CA GLY A 698 -6.77 31.98 -1.96
C GLY A 698 -5.99 33.28 -2.06
N THR A 699 -5.07 33.47 -1.11
CA THR A 699 -4.20 34.67 -1.05
C THR A 699 -2.76 34.25 -1.30
N VAL A 700 -2.01 35.10 -1.99
CA VAL A 700 -0.58 34.95 -2.20
C VAL A 700 0.16 35.83 -1.21
N PRO A 701 1.13 35.30 -0.44
CA PRO A 701 1.93 36.13 0.44
C PRO A 701 2.67 37.23 -0.31
N ALA A 702 2.75 38.42 0.25
CA ALA A 702 3.38 39.53 -0.41
C ALA A 702 4.88 39.26 -0.68
N GLY A 703 5.31 39.42 -1.93
CA GLY A 703 6.66 39.18 -2.39
C GLY A 703 7.06 37.70 -2.52
N ALA A 704 6.12 36.76 -2.37
CA ALA A 704 6.41 35.34 -2.58
C ALA A 704 6.61 35.04 -4.07
N ALA A 705 7.69 34.34 -4.39
CA ALA A 705 7.97 33.85 -5.74
C ALA A 705 7.07 32.64 -6.13
N SER A 706 6.52 31.93 -5.14
CA SER A 706 5.59 30.82 -5.33
C SER A 706 4.67 30.67 -4.12
N PHE A 707 3.55 30.01 -4.30
CA PHE A 707 2.59 29.70 -3.23
C PHE A 707 2.11 28.25 -3.35
N ALA A 708 1.76 27.65 -2.21
CA ALA A 708 1.32 26.26 -2.15
C ALA A 708 -0.20 26.15 -2.30
N ILE A 709 -0.65 25.17 -3.09
CA ILE A 709 -2.02 24.70 -3.18
C ILE A 709 -2.05 23.29 -2.59
N ARG A 710 -2.89 23.07 -1.58
CA ARG A 710 -3.04 21.81 -0.86
C ARG A 710 -4.35 21.07 -1.18
N GLU A 711 -5.26 21.75 -1.83
CA GLU A 711 -6.58 21.24 -2.20
C GLU A 711 -6.53 20.40 -3.48
N THR A 712 -5.69 19.34 -3.48
CA THR A 712 -5.43 18.42 -4.59
C THR A 712 -6.16 17.09 -4.41
N ASP A 713 -7.38 17.15 -3.93
CA ASP A 713 -8.23 16.04 -3.53
C ASP A 713 -9.08 15.43 -4.66
N GLN A 714 -8.99 15.96 -5.88
CA GLN A 714 -9.74 15.49 -7.05
C GLN A 714 -8.79 15.16 -8.21
N ILE A 715 -9.09 14.09 -8.92
CA ILE A 715 -8.36 13.73 -10.15
C ILE A 715 -8.86 14.60 -11.29
N GLY A 716 -7.96 15.13 -12.11
CA GLY A 716 -8.28 15.95 -13.28
C GLY A 716 -7.43 17.20 -13.41
N HIS A 717 -7.94 18.16 -14.16
CA HIS A 717 -7.27 19.42 -14.44
C HIS A 717 -7.65 20.49 -13.44
N TYR A 718 -6.66 21.20 -12.94
CA TYR A 718 -6.81 22.38 -12.09
C TYR A 718 -6.37 23.62 -12.83
N GLU A 719 -7.17 24.68 -12.76
CA GLU A 719 -6.84 25.99 -13.30
C GLU A 719 -6.59 26.98 -12.16
N VAL A 720 -5.52 27.74 -12.26
CA VAL A 720 -5.16 28.79 -11.31
C VAL A 720 -5.16 30.13 -12.02
N LEU A 721 -6.13 30.96 -11.70
CA LEU A 721 -6.36 32.25 -12.35
C LEU A 721 -6.12 33.39 -11.36
N SER A 722 -5.83 34.60 -11.85
CA SER A 722 -5.89 35.77 -10.99
C SER A 722 -7.32 36.07 -10.57
N ALA A 723 -7.54 36.41 -9.31
CA ALA A 723 -8.79 36.95 -8.84
C ALA A 723 -8.94 38.45 -9.18
N ASP A 724 -7.86 39.12 -9.62
CA ASP A 724 -7.88 40.50 -10.10
C ASP A 724 -8.09 40.54 -11.61
N PRO A 725 -9.14 41.20 -12.11
CA PRO A 725 -9.40 41.32 -13.55
C PRO A 725 -8.31 42.02 -14.35
N GLN A 726 -7.45 42.81 -13.69
CA GLN A 726 -6.36 43.54 -14.35
C GLN A 726 -5.14 42.67 -14.61
N SER A 727 -5.00 41.55 -13.87
CA SER A 727 -3.91 40.60 -14.05
C SER A 727 -4.31 39.49 -15.02
N LYS A 728 -3.49 39.22 -16.00
CA LYS A 728 -3.65 38.13 -16.97
C LYS A 728 -3.02 36.82 -16.51
N PHE A 729 -2.76 36.67 -15.21
CA PHE A 729 -2.16 35.46 -14.69
C PHE A 729 -3.08 34.26 -14.93
N ALA A 730 -2.54 33.23 -15.57
CA ALA A 730 -3.18 31.95 -15.78
C ALA A 730 -2.10 30.85 -15.70
N SER A 731 -2.33 29.91 -14.83
CA SER A 731 -1.53 28.69 -14.65
C SER A 731 -2.45 27.51 -14.47
N GLY A 732 -1.91 26.31 -14.42
CA GLY A 732 -2.70 25.12 -14.20
C GLY A 732 -1.81 23.91 -14.01
N PHE A 733 -2.40 22.83 -13.50
CA PHE A 733 -1.73 21.56 -13.28
C PHE A 733 -2.74 20.41 -13.38
N SER A 734 -2.23 19.19 -13.50
CA SER A 734 -3.05 17.96 -13.49
C SER A 734 -2.74 17.14 -12.26
N VAL A 735 -3.78 16.53 -11.72
CA VAL A 735 -3.70 15.59 -10.60
C VAL A 735 -4.18 14.22 -11.08
N ASN A 736 -3.42 13.18 -10.76
CA ASN A 736 -3.70 11.79 -11.10
C ASN A 736 -3.79 10.92 -9.84
N ALA A 737 -4.45 9.77 -9.97
CA ALA A 737 -4.37 8.72 -8.98
C ALA A 737 -2.96 8.11 -8.93
N SER A 738 -2.54 7.64 -7.76
CA SER A 738 -1.31 6.83 -7.64
C SER A 738 -1.43 5.55 -8.48
N ALA A 739 -0.35 5.13 -9.10
CA ALA A 739 -0.28 3.83 -9.78
C ALA A 739 -0.47 2.64 -8.82
N THR A 740 -0.21 2.86 -7.53
CA THR A 740 -0.41 1.85 -6.47
C THR A 740 -1.87 1.45 -6.28
N GLU A 741 -2.83 2.30 -6.66
CA GLU A 741 -4.26 2.00 -6.64
C GLU A 741 -4.66 0.93 -7.69
N SER A 742 -3.82 0.70 -8.69
CA SER A 742 -3.96 -0.37 -9.69
C SER A 742 -3.12 -1.61 -9.36
N ASP A 743 -2.58 -1.70 -8.14
CA ASP A 743 -1.85 -2.86 -7.65
C ASP A 743 -2.82 -3.81 -6.95
N PHE A 744 -3.17 -4.90 -7.62
CA PHE A 744 -4.10 -5.89 -7.13
C PHE A 744 -3.49 -6.95 -6.21
N ARG A 745 -2.25 -6.78 -5.77
CA ARG A 745 -1.66 -7.65 -4.75
C ARG A 745 -2.45 -7.52 -3.46
N ARG A 746 -2.85 -8.66 -2.92
CA ARG A 746 -3.68 -8.73 -1.72
C ARG A 746 -2.90 -9.23 -0.53
N MET A 747 -3.28 -8.75 0.65
CA MET A 747 -2.84 -9.32 1.91
C MET A 747 -3.39 -10.73 2.06
N SER A 748 -2.51 -11.67 2.38
CA SER A 748 -2.91 -13.03 2.75
C SER A 748 -3.40 -13.08 4.20
N GLU A 749 -4.03 -14.19 4.60
CA GLU A 749 -4.44 -14.42 5.99
C GLU A 749 -3.23 -14.48 6.93
N ASP A 750 -2.08 -14.98 6.43
CA ASP A 750 -0.82 -15.00 7.17
C ASP A 750 -0.28 -13.57 7.38
N ASP A 751 -0.33 -12.71 6.35
CA ASP A 751 0.08 -11.30 6.46
C ASP A 751 -0.80 -10.56 7.49
N LEU A 752 -2.11 -10.79 7.45
CA LEU A 752 -3.04 -10.23 8.44
C LEU A 752 -2.73 -10.75 9.84
N SER A 753 -2.42 -12.04 9.98
CA SER A 753 -2.05 -12.65 11.27
C SER A 753 -0.76 -12.07 11.83
N GLN A 754 0.20 -11.74 10.98
CA GLN A 754 1.43 -11.04 11.40
C GLN A 754 1.13 -9.61 11.87
N MET A 755 0.19 -8.91 11.21
CA MET A 755 -0.15 -7.51 11.51
C MET A 755 -1.06 -7.36 12.72
N PHE A 756 -2.07 -8.23 12.86
CA PHE A 756 -3.08 -8.17 13.92
C PHE A 756 -2.74 -9.02 15.14
N GLY A 757 -1.93 -10.05 14.96
CA GLY A 757 -1.73 -11.14 15.90
C GLY A 757 -2.65 -12.34 15.61
N GLU A 758 -2.16 -13.53 15.94
CA GLU A 758 -2.96 -14.76 15.79
C GLU A 758 -4.27 -14.66 16.59
N LYS A 759 -5.38 -15.02 15.96
CA LYS A 759 -6.73 -15.03 16.57
C LYS A 759 -7.24 -13.66 17.07
N ARG A 760 -6.67 -12.55 16.60
CA ARG A 760 -7.12 -11.20 16.99
C ARG A 760 -8.10 -10.59 15.99
N PHE A 761 -8.37 -11.27 14.88
CA PHE A 761 -9.35 -10.87 13.88
C PHE A 761 -10.12 -12.07 13.37
N SER A 762 -11.28 -11.81 12.78
CA SER A 762 -12.09 -12.83 12.08
C SER A 762 -12.39 -12.34 10.68
N LEU A 763 -12.10 -13.17 9.67
CA LEU A 763 -12.32 -12.86 8.28
C LEU A 763 -13.72 -13.32 7.83
N ALA A 764 -14.45 -12.44 7.11
CA ALA A 764 -15.74 -12.73 6.50
C ALA A 764 -15.80 -12.14 5.09
N ARG A 765 -16.60 -12.73 4.19
CA ARG A 765 -16.79 -12.24 2.81
C ARG A 765 -18.22 -11.86 2.49
N ASP A 766 -19.16 -12.37 3.23
CA ASP A 766 -20.58 -12.12 3.05
C ASP A 766 -21.27 -11.96 4.41
N ILE A 767 -22.52 -11.53 4.37
CA ILE A 767 -23.31 -11.26 5.57
C ILE A 767 -23.55 -12.53 6.41
N ALA A 768 -23.69 -13.71 5.76
CA ALA A 768 -23.96 -14.96 6.47
C ALA A 768 -22.72 -15.45 7.23
N THR A 769 -21.55 -15.38 6.61
CA THR A 769 -20.27 -15.68 7.25
C THR A 769 -19.95 -14.68 8.36
N LEU A 770 -20.22 -13.37 8.14
CA LEU A 770 -20.06 -12.34 9.17
C LEU A 770 -20.94 -12.64 10.38
N GLN A 771 -22.23 -12.85 10.19
CA GLN A 771 -23.16 -13.15 11.29
C GLN A 771 -22.78 -14.41 12.05
N ARG A 772 -22.31 -15.45 11.35
CA ARG A 772 -21.78 -16.66 11.98
C ARG A 772 -20.56 -16.37 12.84
N ARG A 773 -19.57 -15.64 12.29
CA ARG A 773 -18.35 -15.27 13.02
C ARG A 773 -18.64 -14.40 14.23
N VAL A 774 -19.53 -13.42 14.09
CA VAL A 774 -19.99 -12.56 15.20
C VAL A 774 -20.69 -13.42 16.27
N THR A 775 -21.58 -14.34 15.90
CA THR A 775 -22.25 -15.23 16.85
C THR A 775 -21.26 -16.13 17.57
N THR A 776 -20.31 -16.74 16.83
CA THR A 776 -19.26 -17.56 17.43
C THR A 776 -18.36 -16.74 18.36
N GLY A 777 -17.96 -15.53 17.96
CA GLY A 777 -17.16 -14.64 18.80
C GLY A 777 -17.86 -14.20 20.09
N ARG A 778 -19.20 -13.98 20.05
CA ARG A 778 -20.01 -13.60 21.22
C ARG A 778 -20.37 -14.76 22.12
N LEU A 779 -20.74 -15.91 21.56
CA LEU A 779 -21.32 -17.06 22.27
C LEU A 779 -20.33 -18.23 22.41
N GLY A 780 -19.26 -18.26 21.63
CA GLY A 780 -18.37 -19.41 21.50
C GLY A 780 -18.95 -20.50 20.57
N GLU A 781 -18.20 -21.58 20.38
CA GLU A 781 -18.64 -22.71 19.59
C GLU A 781 -19.61 -23.61 20.35
N GLU A 782 -20.75 -23.91 19.74
CA GLU A 782 -21.76 -24.78 20.33
C GLU A 782 -21.39 -26.25 20.16
N VAL A 783 -21.24 -26.97 21.26
CA VAL A 783 -20.88 -28.40 21.23
C VAL A 783 -22.09 -29.34 21.30
N TYR A 784 -23.32 -28.83 21.26
CA TYR A 784 -24.52 -29.66 21.32
C TYR A 784 -24.63 -30.71 20.18
N PRO A 785 -24.16 -30.48 18.91
CA PRO A 785 -24.23 -31.50 17.90
C PRO A 785 -23.38 -32.72 18.21
N LEU A 786 -22.17 -32.46 18.80
CA LEU A 786 -21.31 -33.55 19.26
C LEU A 786 -21.95 -34.32 20.41
N ILE A 787 -22.57 -33.62 21.36
CA ILE A 787 -23.26 -34.25 22.50
C ILE A 787 -24.46 -35.08 21.98
N LEU A 788 -25.26 -34.57 21.05
CA LEU A 788 -26.34 -35.31 20.41
C LEU A 788 -25.84 -36.57 19.72
N MET A 789 -24.72 -36.52 19.02
CA MET A 789 -24.10 -37.68 18.38
C MET A 789 -23.70 -38.74 19.43
N ILE A 790 -23.10 -38.33 20.53
CA ILE A 790 -22.73 -39.20 21.65
C ILE A 790 -24.00 -39.83 22.26
N VAL A 791 -25.03 -39.04 22.51
CA VAL A 791 -26.32 -39.49 23.03
C VAL A 791 -26.96 -40.54 22.10
N LEU A 792 -26.91 -40.32 20.78
CA LEU A 792 -27.38 -41.24 19.79
C LEU A 792 -26.62 -42.59 19.81
N ILE A 793 -25.29 -42.51 19.91
CA ILE A 793 -24.43 -43.71 20.02
C ILE A 793 -24.76 -44.50 21.28
N VAL A 794 -24.93 -43.82 22.43
CA VAL A 794 -25.28 -44.44 23.72
C VAL A 794 -26.67 -45.06 23.67
N PHE A 795 -27.64 -44.40 23.01
CA PHE A 795 -28.98 -44.86 22.81
C PHE A 795 -29.04 -46.14 21.89
N CYS A 796 -28.29 -46.09 20.76
CA CYS A 796 -28.15 -47.27 19.91
C CYS A 796 -27.44 -48.42 20.64
N GLY A 797 -26.41 -48.10 21.45
CA GLY A 797 -25.72 -49.10 22.28
C GLY A 797 -26.64 -49.72 23.35
N GLU A 798 -27.49 -48.91 24.00
CA GLU A 798 -28.51 -49.40 24.94
C GLU A 798 -29.46 -50.36 24.27
N HIS A 799 -29.95 -49.98 23.08
CA HIS A 799 -30.88 -50.84 22.32
C HIS A 799 -30.21 -52.15 21.87
N PHE A 800 -28.99 -52.10 21.40
CA PHE A 800 -28.23 -53.30 21.00
C PHE A 800 -27.96 -54.23 22.18
N VAL A 801 -27.53 -53.67 23.33
CA VAL A 801 -27.31 -54.43 24.56
C VAL A 801 -28.62 -55.00 25.13
N ALA A 802 -29.71 -54.22 25.08
CA ALA A 802 -31.03 -54.69 25.48
C ALA A 802 -31.50 -55.88 24.62
N ASN A 803 -31.41 -55.78 23.29
CA ASN A 803 -31.76 -56.77 22.32
C ASN A 803 -30.92 -58.05 22.45
N TRP A 804 -29.61 -57.91 22.66
CA TRP A 804 -28.73 -59.05 22.91
C TRP A 804 -29.06 -59.79 24.21
N PHE A 805 -29.39 -59.04 25.26
CA PHE A 805 -29.78 -59.68 26.53
C PHE A 805 -31.13 -60.40 26.47
N TYR A 806 -32.05 -59.93 25.61
CA TYR A 806 -33.38 -60.60 25.47
C TYR A 806 -33.36 -61.72 24.39
N SER A 807 -32.42 -61.72 23.46
CA SER A 807 -32.29 -62.81 22.48
C SER A 807 -31.68 -64.08 23.06
N GLU A 808 -30.86 -64.04 24.10
CA GLU A 808 -30.33 -65.20 24.80
C GLU A 808 -31.41 -65.94 25.63
N ASP A 809 -32.50 -65.27 26.04
CA ASP A 809 -33.59 -65.88 26.79
C ASP A 809 -34.66 -66.57 25.87
N ALA A 810 -34.54 -66.43 24.55
CA ALA A 810 -35.50 -67.07 23.57
C ALA A 810 -34.92 -68.29 22.87
N ALA A 811 -33.96 -69.02 23.50
CA ALA A 811 -33.58 -70.32 23.01
C ALA A 811 -34.75 -71.31 23.14
N PRO A 812 -35.22 -71.99 22.07
CA PRO A 812 -36.33 -72.85 22.14
C PRO A 812 -35.99 -74.07 23.03
N ALA A 813 -36.96 -74.43 23.88
CA ALA A 813 -36.94 -75.71 24.51
C ALA A 813 -36.93 -76.82 23.40
N ALA A 814 -35.81 -77.51 23.23
CA ALA A 814 -35.71 -78.70 22.40
C ALA A 814 -36.67 -79.67 22.93
N THR A 815 -37.56 -80.14 22.08
CA THR A 815 -38.48 -81.34 22.17
C THR A 815 -37.68 -82.58 22.45
#